data_3b1d3587c16c06b8903448ddd691fe6a
#
_entry.id   3b1d3587c16c06b8903448ddd691fe6a
#
_cell.length_a   1.000
_cell.length_b   1.000
_cell.length_c   1.000
_cell.angle_alpha   90.00
_cell.angle_beta   90.00
_cell.angle_gamma   90.00
#
_symmetry.space_group_name_H-M   'P 1'
#
loop_
_entity.id
_entity.type
_entity.pdbx_description
1 polymer ?
#
loop_
_entity_poly.entity_id
_entity_poly.type
_entity_poly.pdbx_seq_one_letter_code
_entity_poly.pdbx_strand_id
1 'polypeptide(L)'
;MTQSLVFAPLVAWPVIYVLAGLAVALVALAVWRGLGGWWLRALALTALLAALANPALQEEERATLSDIVILIVDESASQSLGDRAEQMAQAIAAVEAEVAALPNAELRIRRLGDGEDDAGTLALTALAEALAEEPRARVAGAILLTDGRVHDLGLVPNLPAPLQVLLTGREADWDRRLVVKNAPAFAIIGEEFTLGLRVEDIGAAPGALEVALTITVDAEDPQTYNVPLNEDLELPVTLQHGGANVLQFSVSPVDGELTDRNNAAAIQVNGVRDRLRVLLVSGEPHAGERVWRNLLKSDAAVDLVHFTILRPPEKQDGVPVDELSLIAFPTRELFIEKIEEFDLIIFDRYRMRGILPMSYIENVVAYVRGGGTVLVAAGPEYGAVDSLYRSPLAQILPVAPTAQVVEEGFRPALTELGRRHPVTEGLEEAAPEGGWGRWFRAIEVEHLDGQILMTGPRDLPLLVLNRVDQGRVAVLASDHAWLWGRGYEGGGPQLELLRRLAHWMLKEPELEEETLTAAVRGEALTITRRSMLEEPPGPVTLTAPDGTVTELDLPQVSPGRYETVWQAPMLGLYRLEQGDLARVIAVGPSAPREFVEPIASGADLEPLAAATLGGVTRLEDGIPDIRTVSEGRPAIGRGWIGVTPREAYLTTDVTVSTLLPAWAWLLLAAGLAIAAWLVEGRKGGKAV
;
A
#
# COMPACT_ATOMS: atom_id res chain seq x y z
N MET A 1 22.24 -30.34 45.78
CA MET A 1 23.72 -30.62 45.77
C MET A 1 23.96 -31.84 44.94
N THR A 2 24.69 -31.72 43.88
CA THR A 2 25.14 -32.88 43.05
C THR A 2 26.60 -33.10 43.29
N GLN A 3 26.98 -34.40 43.52
CA GLN A 3 28.36 -34.80 43.78
C GLN A 3 28.91 -35.53 42.53
N SER A 4 30.04 -35.08 42.06
CA SER A 4 30.74 -35.76 40.96
C SER A 4 32.22 -35.97 41.30
N LEU A 5 32.79 -37.11 40.87
CA LEU A 5 34.21 -37.38 41.00
C LEU A 5 34.96 -36.73 39.86
N VAL A 6 35.83 -35.79 40.18
CA VAL A 6 36.65 -35.06 39.20
C VAL A 6 38.14 -35.33 39.50
N PHE A 7 38.97 -35.43 38.52
CA PHE A 7 40.41 -35.53 38.70
C PHE A 7 41.03 -34.15 38.55
N ALA A 8 41.75 -33.68 39.57
CA ALA A 8 42.50 -32.43 39.57
C ALA A 8 44.01 -32.72 39.56
N PRO A 9 44.60 -33.20 38.44
CA PRO A 9 45.90 -33.77 38.44
C PRO A 9 47.00 -32.77 38.79
N LEU A 10 47.91 -33.14 39.68
CA LEU A 10 49.03 -32.31 40.13
C LEU A 10 50.10 -32.10 39.02
N VAL A 11 50.14 -32.95 38.01
CA VAL A 11 50.98 -32.87 36.84
C VAL A 11 50.16 -33.12 35.57
N ALA A 12 50.66 -32.68 34.41
CA ALA A 12 49.93 -32.87 33.15
C ALA A 12 49.67 -34.38 32.84
N TRP A 13 48.49 -34.71 32.34
CA TRP A 13 48.07 -36.06 32.01
C TRP A 13 49.10 -36.89 31.22
N PRO A 14 49.82 -36.35 30.21
CA PRO A 14 50.87 -37.09 29.51
C PRO A 14 51.96 -37.63 30.43
N VAL A 15 52.32 -36.88 31.49
CA VAL A 15 53.33 -37.32 32.50
C VAL A 15 52.79 -38.50 33.31
N ILE A 16 51.51 -38.43 33.72
CA ILE A 16 50.83 -39.51 34.45
C ILE A 16 50.80 -40.79 33.59
N TYR A 17 50.50 -40.66 32.31
CA TYR A 17 50.49 -41.85 31.40
C TYR A 17 51.86 -42.42 31.20
N VAL A 18 52.87 -41.60 31.08
CA VAL A 18 54.30 -42.12 31.04
C VAL A 18 54.66 -42.82 32.35
N LEU A 19 54.33 -42.25 33.49
CA LEU A 19 54.59 -42.87 34.80
C LEU A 19 53.77 -44.15 34.99
N ALA A 20 52.53 -44.17 34.51
CA ALA A 20 51.72 -45.39 34.52
C ALA A 20 52.34 -46.50 33.67
N GLY A 21 52.84 -46.17 32.48
CA GLY A 21 53.59 -47.10 31.63
C GLY A 21 54.85 -47.66 32.31
N LEU A 22 55.63 -46.79 32.97
CA LEU A 22 56.79 -47.18 33.77
C LEU A 22 56.40 -48.06 34.95
N ALA A 23 55.31 -47.70 35.65
CA ALA A 23 54.79 -48.52 36.75
C ALA A 23 54.40 -49.93 36.30
N VAL A 24 53.68 -50.04 35.17
CA VAL A 24 53.35 -51.35 34.58
C VAL A 24 54.64 -52.15 34.21
N ALA A 25 55.64 -51.55 33.61
CA ALA A 25 56.88 -52.14 33.26
C ALA A 25 57.64 -52.63 34.52
N LEU A 26 57.67 -51.81 35.57
CA LEU A 26 58.30 -52.23 36.86
C LEU A 26 57.57 -53.41 37.51
N VAL A 27 56.22 -53.39 37.51
CA VAL A 27 55.44 -54.53 38.03
C VAL A 27 55.61 -55.73 37.19
N ALA A 28 55.67 -55.67 35.89
CA ALA A 28 55.94 -56.80 34.99
C ALA A 28 57.33 -57.38 35.23
N LEU A 29 58.35 -56.54 35.42
CA LEU A 29 59.71 -56.99 35.78
C LEU A 29 59.74 -57.68 37.18
N ALA A 30 58.96 -57.15 38.15
CA ALA A 30 58.88 -57.78 39.48
C ALA A 30 58.19 -59.14 39.42
N VAL A 31 57.15 -59.29 38.62
CA VAL A 31 56.53 -60.63 38.32
C VAL A 31 57.48 -61.56 37.63
N TRP A 32 58.16 -61.08 36.56
CA TRP A 32 59.15 -61.90 35.83
C TRP A 32 60.32 -62.44 36.71
N ARG A 33 60.74 -61.57 37.64
CA ARG A 33 61.78 -61.95 38.61
C ARG A 33 61.26 -62.77 39.77
N GLY A 34 59.97 -63.09 39.83
CA GLY A 34 59.35 -63.91 40.88
C GLY A 34 59.32 -63.26 42.26
N LEU A 35 59.40 -61.95 42.38
CA LEU A 35 59.37 -61.22 43.66
C LEU A 35 58.03 -61.42 44.37
N GLY A 36 58.10 -61.97 45.61
CA GLY A 36 56.91 -62.38 46.38
C GLY A 36 55.92 -61.21 46.75
N GLY A 37 56.35 -59.95 46.70
CA GLY A 37 55.58 -58.78 47.04
C GLY A 37 55.11 -57.91 45.84
N TRP A 38 55.15 -58.47 44.62
CA TRP A 38 54.85 -57.72 43.41
C TRP A 38 53.49 -57.00 43.41
N TRP A 39 52.45 -57.64 43.94
CA TRP A 39 51.08 -57.08 44.04
C TRP A 39 51.01 -55.88 44.98
N LEU A 40 51.79 -55.88 46.15
CA LEU A 40 51.88 -54.73 47.02
C LEU A 40 52.60 -53.56 46.38
N ARG A 41 53.62 -53.83 45.54
CA ARG A 41 54.33 -52.83 44.74
C ARG A 41 53.37 -52.25 43.69
N ALA A 42 52.54 -53.07 43.06
CA ALA A 42 51.55 -52.64 42.10
C ALA A 42 50.53 -51.69 42.81
N LEU A 43 50.06 -52.09 43.97
CA LEU A 43 49.14 -51.21 44.76
C LEU A 43 49.80 -49.89 45.22
N ALA A 44 51.08 -49.94 45.60
CA ALA A 44 51.86 -48.77 45.97
C ALA A 44 52.03 -47.83 44.81
N LEU A 45 52.36 -48.32 43.62
CA LEU A 45 52.46 -47.51 42.41
C LEU A 45 51.08 -46.94 41.96
N THR A 46 50.05 -47.76 42.12
CA THR A 46 48.65 -47.26 41.83
C THR A 46 48.24 -46.14 42.79
N ALA A 47 48.60 -46.30 44.10
CA ALA A 47 48.38 -45.27 45.09
C ALA A 47 49.14 -43.97 44.77
N LEU A 48 50.40 -44.11 44.25
CA LEU A 48 51.18 -42.95 43.84
C LEU A 48 50.59 -42.25 42.60
N LEU A 49 50.17 -43.04 41.61
CA LEU A 49 49.50 -42.56 40.42
C LEU A 49 48.15 -41.89 40.80
N ALA A 50 47.42 -42.49 41.73
CA ALA A 50 46.17 -41.88 42.25
C ALA A 50 46.45 -40.56 43.00
N ALA A 51 47.55 -40.48 43.76
CA ALA A 51 47.99 -39.25 44.37
C ALA A 51 48.30 -38.14 43.35
N LEU A 52 48.96 -38.51 42.24
CA LEU A 52 49.24 -37.54 41.15
C LEU A 52 47.99 -37.15 40.34
N ALA A 53 47.06 -38.08 40.14
CA ALA A 53 45.76 -37.81 39.51
C ALA A 53 44.82 -37.02 40.39
N ASN A 54 45.10 -37.00 41.73
CA ASN A 54 44.39 -36.22 42.74
C ASN A 54 42.85 -36.27 42.58
N PRO A 55 42.20 -37.44 42.82
CA PRO A 55 40.75 -37.53 42.77
C PRO A 55 40.12 -36.64 43.82
N ALA A 56 39.17 -35.79 43.38
CA ALA A 56 38.47 -34.83 44.16
C ALA A 56 36.96 -34.99 44.01
N LEU A 57 36.22 -34.72 45.04
CA LEU A 57 34.76 -34.64 45.02
C LEU A 57 34.37 -33.20 44.73
N GLN A 58 33.72 -33.01 43.60
CA GLN A 58 33.12 -31.73 43.27
C GLN A 58 31.67 -31.75 43.72
N GLU A 59 31.33 -30.81 44.63
CA GLU A 59 30.00 -30.54 45.07
C GLU A 59 29.54 -29.23 44.41
N GLU A 60 28.44 -29.33 43.69
CA GLU A 60 27.79 -28.17 43.07
C GLU A 60 26.55 -27.78 43.90
N GLU A 61 26.52 -26.56 44.36
CA GLU A 61 25.31 -25.95 44.87
C GLU A 61 24.52 -25.32 43.72
N ARG A 62 23.33 -25.84 43.46
CA ARG A 62 22.45 -25.38 42.38
C ARG A 62 21.25 -24.70 42.94
N ALA A 63 21.01 -23.42 42.58
CA ALA A 63 19.79 -22.74 42.78
C ALA A 63 18.86 -23.01 41.60
N THR A 64 17.65 -23.47 41.84
CA THR A 64 16.63 -23.67 40.80
C THR A 64 16.16 -22.33 40.27
N LEU A 65 16.09 -22.16 38.97
CA LEU A 65 15.50 -21.00 38.30
C LEU A 65 14.03 -21.28 37.99
N SER A 66 13.19 -20.24 38.03
CA SER A 66 11.78 -20.38 37.71
C SER A 66 11.62 -20.70 36.23
N ASP A 67 10.72 -21.60 35.89
CA ASP A 67 10.24 -21.85 34.56
C ASP A 67 9.42 -20.66 34.04
N ILE A 68 9.51 -20.34 32.76
CA ILE A 68 8.82 -19.22 32.14
C ILE A 68 7.71 -19.74 31.24
N VAL A 69 6.49 -19.26 31.49
CA VAL A 69 5.35 -19.43 30.59
C VAL A 69 5.09 -18.09 29.90
N ILE A 70 5.11 -18.09 28.58
CA ILE A 70 4.87 -16.89 27.77
C ILE A 70 3.40 -16.88 27.36
N LEU A 71 2.67 -15.79 27.66
CA LEU A 71 1.30 -15.56 27.23
C LEU A 71 1.31 -14.41 26.22
N ILE A 72 0.96 -14.71 24.98
CA ILE A 72 0.70 -13.71 23.94
C ILE A 72 -0.81 -13.44 23.94
N VAL A 73 -1.18 -12.19 24.10
CA VAL A 73 -2.58 -11.73 24.10
C VAL A 73 -2.82 -10.88 22.86
N ASP A 74 -3.74 -11.33 22.05
CA ASP A 74 -4.20 -10.63 20.87
C ASP A 74 -5.27 -9.60 21.26
N GLU A 75 -4.93 -8.31 21.18
CA GLU A 75 -5.85 -7.19 21.40
C GLU A 75 -6.18 -6.45 20.09
N SER A 76 -6.12 -7.16 18.95
CA SER A 76 -6.50 -6.62 17.65
C SER A 76 -7.98 -6.26 17.58
N ALA A 77 -8.37 -5.48 16.59
CA ALA A 77 -9.74 -5.00 16.42
C ALA A 77 -10.75 -6.14 16.30
N SER A 78 -10.36 -7.30 15.76
CA SER A 78 -11.19 -8.51 15.66
C SER A 78 -11.62 -9.06 17.03
N GLN A 79 -10.87 -8.77 18.08
CA GLN A 79 -11.21 -9.19 19.45
C GLN A 79 -12.33 -8.35 20.11
N SER A 80 -12.74 -7.25 19.45
CA SER A 80 -13.91 -6.48 19.88
C SER A 80 -15.25 -7.09 19.43
N LEU A 81 -15.22 -8.13 18.57
CA LEU A 81 -16.42 -8.75 18.01
C LEU A 81 -17.09 -9.70 18.99
N GLY A 82 -18.42 -9.62 19.04
CA GLY A 82 -19.25 -10.49 19.91
C GLY A 82 -18.83 -10.40 21.39
N ASP A 83 -18.60 -11.56 22.01
CA ASP A 83 -18.17 -11.68 23.41
C ASP A 83 -16.68 -12.02 23.60
N ARG A 84 -15.86 -11.91 22.54
CA ARG A 84 -14.43 -12.27 22.55
C ARG A 84 -13.64 -11.51 23.62
N ALA A 85 -13.92 -10.22 23.79
CA ALA A 85 -13.26 -9.39 24.80
C ALA A 85 -13.51 -9.92 26.24
N GLU A 86 -14.73 -10.40 26.51
CA GLU A 86 -15.07 -11.00 27.80
C GLU A 86 -14.39 -12.37 27.98
N GLN A 87 -14.42 -13.23 26.94
CA GLN A 87 -13.71 -14.51 26.93
C GLN A 87 -12.22 -14.34 27.19
N MET A 88 -11.61 -13.35 26.54
CA MET A 88 -10.20 -13.01 26.72
C MET A 88 -9.88 -12.58 28.12
N ALA A 89 -10.66 -11.66 28.70
CA ALA A 89 -10.44 -11.18 30.07
C ALA A 89 -10.52 -12.33 31.08
N GLN A 90 -11.50 -13.23 30.90
CA GLN A 90 -11.65 -14.42 31.75
C GLN A 90 -10.48 -15.39 31.59
N ALA A 91 -10.03 -15.62 30.36
CA ALA A 91 -8.91 -16.51 30.07
C ALA A 91 -7.58 -15.97 30.65
N ILE A 92 -7.31 -14.68 30.51
CA ILE A 92 -6.11 -14.06 31.11
C ILE A 92 -6.10 -14.27 32.62
N ALA A 93 -7.20 -13.94 33.32
CA ALA A 93 -7.29 -14.09 34.76
C ALA A 93 -7.10 -15.56 35.20
N ALA A 94 -7.64 -16.51 34.46
CA ALA A 94 -7.49 -17.92 34.75
C ALA A 94 -6.04 -18.40 34.51
N VAL A 95 -5.42 -18.03 33.37
CA VAL A 95 -4.02 -18.38 33.10
C VAL A 95 -3.08 -17.79 34.16
N GLU A 96 -3.30 -16.54 34.58
CA GLU A 96 -2.53 -15.92 35.68
C GLU A 96 -2.64 -16.72 36.98
N ALA A 97 -3.87 -17.10 37.36
CA ALA A 97 -4.11 -17.87 38.58
C ALA A 97 -3.51 -19.29 38.51
N GLU A 98 -3.69 -19.99 37.39
CA GLU A 98 -3.19 -21.34 37.17
C GLU A 98 -1.65 -21.40 37.14
N VAL A 99 -1.00 -20.46 36.42
CA VAL A 99 0.48 -20.40 36.38
C VAL A 99 1.05 -20.02 37.73
N ALA A 100 0.39 -19.10 38.50
CA ALA A 100 0.80 -18.76 39.85
C ALA A 100 0.68 -19.96 40.83
N ALA A 101 -0.21 -20.91 40.54
CA ALA A 101 -0.35 -22.13 41.36
C ALA A 101 0.71 -23.20 41.03
N LEU A 102 1.40 -23.08 39.87
CA LEU A 102 2.47 -24.02 39.51
C LEU A 102 3.71 -23.77 40.39
N PRO A 103 4.38 -24.85 40.82
CA PRO A 103 5.62 -24.71 41.57
C PRO A 103 6.72 -24.14 40.66
N ASN A 104 7.32 -23.04 41.08
CA ASN A 104 8.48 -22.44 40.45
C ASN A 104 8.25 -21.98 38.98
N ALA A 105 7.08 -21.41 38.68
CA ALA A 105 6.73 -20.86 37.38
C ALA A 105 6.53 -19.34 37.43
N GLU A 106 6.90 -18.65 36.38
CA GLU A 106 6.71 -17.22 36.14
C GLU A 106 5.94 -16.99 34.84
N LEU A 107 4.94 -16.11 34.86
CA LEU A 107 4.20 -15.72 33.65
C LEU A 107 4.82 -14.45 33.03
N ARG A 108 5.02 -14.47 31.73
CA ARG A 108 5.38 -13.31 30.93
C ARG A 108 4.26 -13.02 29.94
N ILE A 109 3.63 -11.85 30.05
CA ILE A 109 2.53 -11.45 29.19
C ILE A 109 3.03 -10.44 28.18
N ARG A 110 2.78 -10.70 26.90
CA ARG A 110 2.99 -9.78 25.80
C ARG A 110 1.64 -9.51 25.13
N ARG A 111 1.29 -8.24 25.00
CA ARG A 111 0.05 -7.80 24.33
C ARG A 111 0.40 -7.26 22.97
N LEU A 112 -0.41 -7.55 21.96
CA LEU A 112 -0.27 -7.03 20.61
C LEU A 112 -1.63 -6.49 20.14
N GLY A 113 -1.60 -5.43 19.35
CA GLY A 113 -2.76 -4.88 18.64
C GLY A 113 -2.62 -5.09 17.14
N ASP A 114 -3.40 -4.33 16.37
CA ASP A 114 -3.30 -4.31 14.92
C ASP A 114 -1.91 -3.86 14.46
N GLY A 115 -1.39 -4.51 13.42
CA GLY A 115 -0.13 -4.13 12.79
C GLY A 115 -0.25 -2.79 12.05
N GLU A 116 0.86 -2.05 11.92
CA GLU A 116 0.91 -0.82 11.15
C GLU A 116 0.51 -1.05 9.68
N ASP A 117 -0.02 -0.04 9.02
CA ASP A 117 -0.43 -0.08 7.60
C ASP A 117 -1.39 -1.24 7.26
N ASP A 118 -2.35 -1.55 8.15
CA ASP A 118 -3.30 -2.64 7.98
C ASP A 118 -2.62 -4.03 7.80
N ALA A 119 -1.48 -4.24 8.46
CA ALA A 119 -0.77 -5.52 8.40
C ALA A 119 -1.54 -6.66 9.11
N GLY A 120 -2.52 -6.34 9.93
CA GLY A 120 -3.32 -7.28 10.72
C GLY A 120 -2.56 -7.82 11.94
N THR A 121 -3.03 -8.92 12.51
CA THR A 121 -2.47 -9.54 13.71
C THR A 121 -1.15 -10.25 13.43
N LEU A 122 -0.03 -9.77 14.01
CA LEU A 122 1.33 -10.32 13.86
C LEU A 122 1.74 -11.17 15.09
N ALA A 123 0.94 -12.18 15.40
CA ALA A 123 1.08 -12.95 16.64
C ALA A 123 2.36 -13.81 16.70
N LEU A 124 2.80 -14.36 15.57
CA LEU A 124 4.03 -15.18 15.54
C LEU A 124 5.29 -14.30 15.65
N THR A 125 5.24 -13.08 15.15
CA THR A 125 6.30 -12.07 15.35
C THR A 125 6.41 -11.70 16.83
N ALA A 126 5.30 -11.37 17.48
CA ALA A 126 5.27 -11.06 18.92
C ALA A 126 5.77 -12.25 19.77
N LEU A 127 5.42 -13.48 19.38
CA LEU A 127 5.90 -14.68 20.05
C LEU A 127 7.42 -14.86 19.84
N ALA A 128 7.94 -14.62 18.63
CA ALA A 128 9.36 -14.72 18.35
C ALA A 128 10.18 -13.66 19.13
N GLU A 129 9.68 -12.45 19.24
CA GLU A 129 10.28 -11.38 20.06
C GLU A 129 10.31 -11.76 21.55
N ALA A 130 9.16 -12.19 22.11
CA ALA A 130 9.09 -12.62 23.50
C ALA A 130 10.04 -13.79 23.81
N LEU A 131 10.19 -14.74 22.88
CA LEU A 131 11.15 -15.82 22.99
C LEU A 131 12.60 -15.36 22.92
N ALA A 132 12.91 -14.30 22.19
CA ALA A 132 14.25 -13.74 22.08
C ALA A 132 14.68 -12.99 23.36
N GLU A 133 13.74 -12.47 24.12
CA GLU A 133 13.98 -11.78 25.40
C GLU A 133 14.28 -12.73 26.55
N GLU A 134 13.87 -14.01 26.45
CA GLU A 134 13.97 -14.96 27.54
C GLU A 134 14.98 -16.08 27.30
N PRO A 135 15.65 -16.59 28.35
CA PRO A 135 16.57 -17.72 28.24
C PRO A 135 15.82 -19.00 27.82
N ARG A 136 16.15 -19.54 26.65
CA ARG A 136 15.49 -20.73 26.08
C ARG A 136 15.42 -21.93 27.03
N ALA A 137 16.42 -22.08 27.90
CA ALA A 137 16.47 -23.14 28.90
C ALA A 137 15.42 -22.99 30.02
N ARG A 138 14.74 -21.85 30.11
CA ARG A 138 13.70 -21.59 31.11
C ARG A 138 12.29 -21.61 30.53
N VAL A 139 12.14 -21.52 29.20
CA VAL A 139 10.81 -21.47 28.55
C VAL A 139 10.13 -22.83 28.64
N ALA A 140 9.10 -22.93 29.47
CA ALA A 140 8.35 -24.15 29.75
C ALA A 140 7.10 -24.32 28.86
N GLY A 141 6.58 -23.23 28.31
CA GLY A 141 5.43 -23.23 27.41
C GLY A 141 5.15 -21.84 26.84
N ALA A 142 4.45 -21.81 25.72
CA ALA A 142 3.87 -20.59 25.14
C ALA A 142 2.36 -20.78 24.98
N ILE A 143 1.60 -19.78 25.36
CA ILE A 143 0.14 -19.72 25.23
C ILE A 143 -0.18 -18.54 24.32
N LEU A 144 -0.90 -18.78 23.24
CA LEU A 144 -1.40 -17.76 22.34
C LEU A 144 -2.91 -17.66 22.51
N LEU A 145 -3.39 -16.49 22.93
CA LEU A 145 -4.80 -16.18 23.12
C LEU A 145 -5.25 -15.26 21.99
N THR A 146 -6.03 -15.79 21.04
CA THR A 146 -6.40 -15.15 19.76
C THR A 146 -7.67 -15.79 19.19
N ASP A 147 -8.27 -15.21 18.16
CA ASP A 147 -9.29 -15.87 17.34
C ASP A 147 -8.69 -16.82 16.27
N GLY A 148 -7.37 -16.88 16.20
CA GLY A 148 -6.63 -17.75 15.30
C GLY A 148 -6.40 -17.20 13.90
N ARG A 149 -6.86 -15.96 13.62
CA ARG A 149 -6.60 -15.26 12.36
C ARG A 149 -5.32 -14.46 12.47
N VAL A 150 -4.20 -15.10 12.16
CA VAL A 150 -2.87 -14.48 12.19
C VAL A 150 -2.35 -14.22 10.79
N HIS A 151 -1.67 -13.09 10.60
CA HIS A 151 -1.32 -12.60 9.27
C HIS A 151 0.18 -12.77 8.93
N ASP A 152 0.95 -13.36 9.87
CA ASP A 152 2.40 -13.60 9.76
C ASP A 152 2.78 -15.10 9.77
N LEU A 153 1.90 -15.97 9.23
CA LEU A 153 2.11 -17.44 9.15
C LEU A 153 3.40 -17.87 8.46
N GLY A 154 4.01 -16.99 7.67
CA GLY A 154 5.31 -17.24 7.04
C GLY A 154 6.48 -17.28 8.05
N LEU A 155 6.29 -16.78 9.26
CA LEU A 155 7.25 -16.78 10.34
C LEU A 155 6.98 -17.96 11.27
N VAL A 156 7.84 -18.98 11.22
CA VAL A 156 7.73 -20.12 12.14
C VAL A 156 8.80 -19.98 13.24
N PRO A 157 8.41 -19.53 14.46
CA PRO A 157 9.38 -19.40 15.55
C PRO A 157 9.88 -20.78 16.02
N ASN A 158 11.18 -20.87 16.31
CA ASN A 158 11.75 -22.09 16.86
C ASN A 158 11.44 -22.21 18.36
N LEU A 159 10.34 -22.85 18.68
CA LEU A 159 9.82 -23.02 20.04
C LEU A 159 10.55 -24.17 20.75
N PRO A 160 11.12 -23.93 21.94
CA PRO A 160 11.71 -24.97 22.76
C PRO A 160 10.71 -25.76 23.58
N ALA A 161 9.43 -25.33 23.63
CA ALA A 161 8.38 -25.81 24.51
C ALA A 161 7.04 -25.89 23.78
N PRO A 162 6.01 -26.57 24.33
CA PRO A 162 4.69 -26.67 23.74
C PRO A 162 4.04 -25.29 23.47
N LEU A 163 3.43 -25.13 22.31
CA LEU A 163 2.55 -24.01 21.98
C LEU A 163 1.10 -24.43 22.19
N GLN A 164 0.40 -23.69 23.04
CA GLN A 164 -1.03 -23.82 23.28
C GLN A 164 -1.75 -22.64 22.65
N VAL A 165 -2.77 -22.89 21.86
CA VAL A 165 -3.62 -21.85 21.27
C VAL A 165 -4.97 -21.89 21.94
N LEU A 166 -5.36 -20.78 22.57
CA LEU A 166 -6.68 -20.59 23.17
C LEU A 166 -7.48 -19.70 22.25
N LEU A 167 -8.48 -20.29 21.59
CA LEU A 167 -9.32 -19.58 20.63
C LEU A 167 -10.48 -18.88 21.29
N THR A 168 -10.59 -17.57 21.06
CA THR A 168 -11.80 -16.78 21.31
C THR A 168 -12.85 -17.03 20.20
N GLY A 169 -14.08 -16.57 20.42
CA GLY A 169 -15.20 -16.76 19.50
C GLY A 169 -15.95 -18.07 19.71
N ARG A 170 -17.03 -18.26 18.97
CA ARG A 170 -17.95 -19.40 19.11
C ARG A 170 -18.06 -20.18 17.80
N GLU A 171 -18.42 -21.46 17.90
CA GLU A 171 -18.70 -22.30 16.73
C GLU A 171 -19.97 -21.85 15.98
N ALA A 172 -20.92 -21.25 16.72
CA ALA A 172 -22.15 -20.70 16.15
C ALA A 172 -22.01 -19.32 15.51
N ASP A 173 -20.81 -18.71 15.54
CA ASP A 173 -20.58 -17.42 14.93
C ASP A 173 -20.74 -17.51 13.40
N TRP A 174 -21.35 -16.47 12.83
CA TRP A 174 -21.50 -16.32 11.41
C TRP A 174 -21.34 -14.86 10.99
N ASP A 175 -21.07 -14.64 9.72
CA ASP A 175 -20.86 -13.32 9.20
C ASP A 175 -21.21 -13.26 7.71
N ARG A 176 -21.66 -12.08 7.25
CA ARG A 176 -21.87 -11.76 5.84
C ARG A 176 -20.80 -10.82 5.37
N ARG A 177 -20.22 -11.09 4.20
CA ARG A 177 -19.20 -10.21 3.63
C ARG A 177 -19.37 -10.00 2.14
N LEU A 178 -18.92 -8.85 1.66
CA LEU A 178 -18.85 -8.50 0.26
C LEU A 178 -17.40 -8.57 -0.24
N VAL A 179 -17.16 -9.41 -1.23
CA VAL A 179 -15.83 -9.64 -1.81
C VAL A 179 -15.79 -9.15 -3.25
N VAL A 180 -14.85 -8.26 -3.56
CA VAL A 180 -14.52 -7.87 -4.93
C VAL A 180 -13.47 -8.83 -5.46
N LYS A 181 -13.83 -9.64 -6.46
CA LYS A 181 -12.94 -10.66 -7.04
C LYS A 181 -12.10 -10.14 -8.19
N ASN A 182 -12.69 -9.30 -9.03
CA ASN A 182 -12.03 -8.74 -10.20
C ASN A 182 -12.53 -7.31 -10.44
N ALA A 183 -11.59 -6.37 -10.46
CA ALA A 183 -11.85 -4.98 -10.80
C ALA A 183 -10.70 -4.46 -11.68
N PRO A 184 -10.97 -3.92 -12.88
CA PRO A 184 -9.94 -3.32 -13.70
C PRO A 184 -9.47 -1.99 -13.07
N ALA A 185 -8.18 -1.70 -13.18
CA ALA A 185 -7.64 -0.42 -12.72
C ALA A 185 -8.08 0.77 -13.60
N PHE A 186 -8.48 0.50 -14.86
CA PHE A 186 -8.98 1.49 -15.81
C PHE A 186 -10.03 0.87 -16.73
N ALA A 187 -10.95 1.70 -17.23
CA ALA A 187 -11.93 1.32 -18.24
C ALA A 187 -12.19 2.48 -19.21
N ILE A 188 -12.62 2.15 -20.44
CA ILE A 188 -12.92 3.15 -21.47
C ILE A 188 -14.29 3.76 -21.17
N ILE A 189 -14.37 5.10 -21.20
CA ILE A 189 -15.62 5.84 -20.96
C ILE A 189 -16.64 5.45 -22.03
N GLY A 190 -17.88 5.17 -21.60
CA GLY A 190 -18.96 4.78 -22.48
C GLY A 190 -18.92 3.33 -22.97
N GLU A 191 -17.84 2.59 -22.69
CA GLU A 191 -17.79 1.16 -22.95
C GLU A 191 -18.15 0.37 -21.70
N GLU A 192 -18.82 -0.77 -21.92
CA GLU A 192 -19.17 -1.70 -20.84
C GLU A 192 -17.98 -2.56 -20.45
N PHE A 193 -17.67 -2.63 -19.17
CA PHE A 193 -16.71 -3.56 -18.59
C PHE A 193 -17.35 -4.38 -17.48
N THR A 194 -16.77 -5.51 -17.15
CA THR A 194 -17.35 -6.43 -16.18
C THR A 194 -16.58 -6.40 -14.87
N LEU A 195 -17.31 -6.25 -13.76
CA LEU A 195 -16.81 -6.40 -12.40
C LEU A 195 -17.22 -7.76 -11.84
N GLY A 196 -16.29 -8.47 -11.22
CA GLY A 196 -16.55 -9.68 -10.47
C GLY A 196 -16.77 -9.38 -8.99
N LEU A 197 -17.95 -9.70 -8.47
CA LEU A 197 -18.32 -9.53 -7.07
C LEU A 197 -18.85 -10.86 -6.50
N ARG A 198 -18.81 -10.99 -5.18
CA ARG A 198 -19.48 -12.07 -4.45
C ARG A 198 -19.95 -11.57 -3.10
N VAL A 199 -21.20 -11.84 -2.79
CA VAL A 199 -21.71 -11.71 -1.43
C VAL A 199 -21.80 -13.11 -0.85
N GLU A 200 -21.11 -13.32 0.27
CA GLU A 200 -21.08 -14.65 0.88
C GLU A 200 -21.36 -14.62 2.37
N ASP A 201 -22.08 -15.62 2.81
CA ASP A 201 -22.32 -15.91 4.22
C ASP A 201 -21.32 -16.99 4.66
N ILE A 202 -20.60 -16.75 5.75
CA ILE A 202 -19.59 -17.64 6.32
C ILE A 202 -19.94 -18.03 7.76
N GLY A 203 -19.52 -19.23 8.18
CA GLY A 203 -19.87 -19.77 9.50
C GLY A 203 -21.27 -20.38 9.55
N ALA A 204 -21.93 -20.28 10.71
CA ALA A 204 -23.25 -20.88 10.95
C ALA A 204 -24.42 -19.98 10.49
N ALA A 205 -24.34 -19.47 9.27
CA ALA A 205 -25.27 -18.49 8.72
C ALA A 205 -26.72 -19.03 8.57
N PRO A 206 -27.74 -18.14 8.59
CA PRO A 206 -29.17 -18.54 8.57
C PRO A 206 -29.68 -19.12 7.25
N GLY A 207 -28.83 -19.20 6.20
CA GLY A 207 -29.18 -19.88 4.94
C GLY A 207 -30.09 -19.07 4.02
N ALA A 208 -29.95 -17.77 3.96
CA ALA A 208 -30.61 -16.91 2.97
C ALA A 208 -30.16 -17.27 1.55
N LEU A 209 -31.03 -17.05 0.55
CA LEU A 209 -30.72 -17.34 -0.86
C LEU A 209 -30.36 -16.09 -1.64
N GLU A 210 -30.91 -14.96 -1.28
CA GLU A 210 -30.73 -13.66 -1.94
C GLU A 210 -30.53 -12.56 -0.92
N VAL A 211 -29.86 -11.50 -1.37
CA VAL A 211 -29.60 -10.29 -0.58
C VAL A 211 -29.72 -9.04 -1.44
N ALA A 212 -30.10 -7.92 -0.83
CA ALA A 212 -30.11 -6.62 -1.47
C ALA A 212 -28.69 -6.04 -1.51
N LEU A 213 -28.14 -5.91 -2.71
CA LEU A 213 -26.87 -5.22 -2.99
C LEU A 213 -27.17 -3.81 -3.49
N THR A 214 -26.64 -2.81 -2.81
CA THR A 214 -26.72 -1.41 -3.22
C THR A 214 -25.42 -1.00 -3.87
N ILE A 215 -25.53 -0.36 -5.02
CA ILE A 215 -24.41 0.10 -5.85
C ILE A 215 -24.54 1.61 -6.00
N THR A 216 -23.47 2.32 -5.73
CA THR A 216 -23.36 3.77 -5.93
C THR A 216 -22.12 4.07 -6.75
N VAL A 217 -22.24 4.82 -7.82
CA VAL A 217 -21.12 5.29 -8.64
C VAL A 217 -20.90 6.77 -8.27
N ASP A 218 -19.70 7.07 -7.81
CA ASP A 218 -19.32 8.40 -7.31
C ASP A 218 -20.32 8.94 -6.27
N ALA A 219 -21.02 10.03 -6.57
CA ALA A 219 -22.03 10.64 -5.71
C ALA A 219 -23.45 10.54 -6.32
N GLU A 220 -23.65 9.65 -7.30
CA GLU A 220 -24.97 9.43 -7.92
C GLU A 220 -25.95 8.75 -6.97
N ASP A 221 -27.21 8.71 -7.38
CA ASP A 221 -28.27 8.04 -6.60
C ASP A 221 -28.01 6.51 -6.50
N PRO A 222 -28.06 5.93 -5.30
CA PRO A 222 -27.81 4.52 -5.08
C PRO A 222 -28.86 3.64 -5.78
N GLN A 223 -28.41 2.57 -6.42
CA GLN A 223 -29.26 1.59 -7.07
C GLN A 223 -29.19 0.26 -6.31
N THR A 224 -30.34 -0.35 -6.04
CA THR A 224 -30.41 -1.60 -5.27
C THR A 224 -30.91 -2.75 -6.14
N TYR A 225 -30.20 -3.89 -6.08
CA TYR A 225 -30.50 -5.11 -6.81
C TYR A 225 -30.56 -6.30 -5.85
N ASN A 226 -31.49 -7.24 -6.08
CA ASN A 226 -31.46 -8.51 -5.37
C ASN A 226 -30.50 -9.46 -6.10
N VAL A 227 -29.52 -9.96 -5.38
CA VAL A 227 -28.46 -10.81 -5.91
C VAL A 227 -28.41 -12.14 -5.14
N PRO A 228 -28.04 -13.26 -5.78
CA PRO A 228 -27.86 -14.52 -5.11
C PRO A 228 -26.68 -14.48 -4.14
N LEU A 229 -26.83 -15.15 -3.00
CA LEU A 229 -25.75 -15.35 -2.03
C LEU A 229 -24.86 -16.54 -2.42
N ASN A 230 -23.59 -16.45 -2.07
CA ASN A 230 -22.58 -17.50 -2.27
C ASN A 230 -22.31 -17.87 -3.74
N GLU A 231 -22.74 -17.03 -4.67
CA GLU A 231 -22.47 -17.16 -6.10
C GLU A 231 -21.63 -16.00 -6.61
N ASP A 232 -20.83 -16.25 -7.65
CA ASP A 232 -20.04 -15.20 -8.30
C ASP A 232 -20.95 -14.38 -9.22
N LEU A 233 -20.89 -13.07 -9.06
CA LEU A 233 -21.67 -12.09 -9.80
C LEU A 233 -20.78 -11.40 -10.82
N GLU A 234 -21.22 -11.34 -12.05
CA GLU A 234 -20.61 -10.50 -13.09
C GLU A 234 -21.52 -9.28 -13.32
N LEU A 235 -21.02 -8.12 -12.91
CA LEU A 235 -21.74 -6.86 -13.00
C LEU A 235 -21.22 -6.05 -14.19
N PRO A 236 -22.04 -5.81 -15.23
CA PRO A 236 -21.68 -4.88 -16.29
C PRO A 236 -21.78 -3.44 -15.80
N VAL A 237 -20.73 -2.66 -15.99
CA VAL A 237 -20.64 -1.26 -15.57
C VAL A 237 -20.12 -0.40 -16.72
N THR A 238 -20.63 0.83 -16.82
CA THR A 238 -20.17 1.82 -17.80
C THR A 238 -19.81 3.10 -17.05
N LEU A 239 -18.59 3.61 -17.27
CA LEU A 239 -18.16 4.88 -16.67
C LEU A 239 -18.69 6.06 -17.46
N GLN A 240 -19.18 7.08 -16.74
CA GLN A 240 -19.75 8.29 -17.35
C GLN A 240 -18.72 9.39 -17.58
N HIS A 241 -17.63 9.42 -16.79
CA HIS A 241 -16.61 10.47 -16.88
C HIS A 241 -15.18 9.95 -16.78
N GLY A 242 -14.24 10.77 -17.26
CA GLY A 242 -12.80 10.52 -17.15
C GLY A 242 -12.26 10.77 -15.76
N GLY A 243 -11.06 10.23 -15.53
CA GLY A 243 -10.40 10.28 -14.24
C GLY A 243 -10.90 9.20 -13.27
N ALA A 244 -10.69 9.42 -11.99
CA ALA A 244 -11.05 8.45 -10.95
C ALA A 244 -12.56 8.39 -10.74
N ASN A 245 -13.15 7.22 -10.94
CA ASN A 245 -14.54 6.89 -10.60
C ASN A 245 -14.52 5.93 -9.40
N VAL A 246 -15.30 6.22 -8.37
CA VAL A 246 -15.41 5.40 -7.16
C VAL A 246 -16.72 4.64 -7.19
N LEU A 247 -16.63 3.33 -7.31
CA LEU A 247 -17.77 2.44 -7.24
C LEU A 247 -17.87 1.88 -5.81
N GLN A 248 -19.00 2.12 -5.19
CA GLN A 248 -19.31 1.67 -3.83
C GLN A 248 -20.36 0.57 -3.90
N PHE A 249 -20.12 -0.47 -3.15
CA PHE A 249 -21.01 -1.60 -3.01
C PHE A 249 -21.34 -1.78 -1.54
N SER A 250 -22.58 -1.98 -1.19
CA SER A 250 -22.97 -2.24 0.20
C SER A 250 -24.12 -3.24 0.27
N VAL A 251 -24.10 -4.03 1.32
CA VAL A 251 -25.15 -4.98 1.67
C VAL A 251 -25.73 -4.60 3.02
N SER A 252 -27.04 -4.68 3.16
CA SER A 252 -27.67 -4.35 4.44
C SER A 252 -27.23 -5.30 5.54
N PRO A 253 -26.89 -4.78 6.75
CA PRO A 253 -26.55 -5.61 7.89
C PRO A 253 -27.73 -6.49 8.32
N VAL A 254 -27.39 -7.65 8.89
CA VAL A 254 -28.36 -8.63 9.36
C VAL A 254 -28.16 -8.92 10.85
N ASP A 255 -29.25 -8.97 11.60
CA ASP A 255 -29.16 -9.24 13.04
C ASP A 255 -28.44 -10.57 13.32
N GLY A 256 -27.42 -10.51 14.16
CA GLY A 256 -26.64 -11.65 14.61
C GLY A 256 -25.39 -11.98 13.78
N GLU A 257 -25.06 -11.20 12.73
CA GLU A 257 -23.74 -11.25 12.12
C GLU A 257 -22.68 -10.64 13.03
N LEU A 258 -21.44 -11.07 12.89
CA LEU A 258 -20.33 -10.60 13.74
C LEU A 258 -19.98 -9.15 13.49
N THR A 259 -19.99 -8.72 12.22
CA THR A 259 -19.62 -7.35 11.85
C THR A 259 -20.30 -6.89 10.56
N ASP A 260 -20.62 -5.61 10.48
CA ASP A 260 -21.10 -4.95 9.26
C ASP A 260 -19.98 -4.23 8.48
N ARG A 261 -18.75 -4.22 9.02
CA ARG A 261 -17.62 -3.49 8.43
C ARG A 261 -17.11 -4.08 7.12
N ASN A 262 -17.35 -5.35 6.86
CA ASN A 262 -17.02 -6.04 5.60
C ASN A 262 -18.24 -6.24 4.68
N ASN A 263 -19.39 -5.66 5.05
CA ASN A 263 -20.61 -5.57 4.23
C ASN A 263 -20.52 -4.49 3.13
N ALA A 264 -19.46 -3.73 3.09
CA ALA A 264 -19.23 -2.71 2.09
C ALA A 264 -17.85 -2.88 1.44
N ALA A 265 -17.79 -2.57 0.15
CA ALA A 265 -16.54 -2.50 -0.61
C ALA A 265 -16.55 -1.25 -1.49
N ALA A 266 -15.38 -0.66 -1.69
CA ALA A 266 -15.20 0.40 -2.64
C ALA A 266 -14.02 0.12 -3.55
N ILE A 267 -14.18 0.41 -4.82
CA ILE A 267 -13.12 0.31 -5.81
C ILE A 267 -13.01 1.61 -6.58
N GLN A 268 -11.81 1.95 -6.97
CA GLN A 268 -11.53 3.07 -7.84
C GLN A 268 -11.13 2.56 -9.21
N VAL A 269 -11.89 2.95 -10.23
CA VAL A 269 -11.60 2.64 -11.64
C VAL A 269 -11.30 3.94 -12.37
N ASN A 270 -10.16 4.01 -13.04
CA ASN A 270 -9.80 5.21 -13.80
C ASN A 270 -10.47 5.19 -15.17
N GLY A 271 -11.39 6.15 -15.40
CA GLY A 271 -12.03 6.35 -16.70
C GLY A 271 -11.04 6.94 -17.69
N VAL A 272 -10.71 6.19 -18.74
CA VAL A 272 -9.83 6.63 -19.82
C VAL A 272 -10.68 6.88 -21.04
N ARG A 273 -10.46 8.00 -21.73
CA ARG A 273 -11.05 8.20 -23.06
C ARG A 273 -10.29 7.38 -24.07
N ASP A 274 -11.00 6.88 -25.07
CA ASP A 274 -10.37 6.47 -26.31
C ASP A 274 -9.66 7.69 -26.94
N ARG A 275 -8.84 7.48 -27.96
CA ARG A 275 -8.06 8.57 -28.56
C ARG A 275 -8.97 9.73 -28.98
N LEU A 276 -8.68 10.91 -28.42
CA LEU A 276 -9.41 12.14 -28.72
C LEU A 276 -9.15 12.57 -30.16
N ARG A 277 -10.19 12.66 -30.97
CA ARG A 277 -10.06 13.00 -32.39
C ARG A 277 -10.08 14.51 -32.58
N VAL A 278 -9.01 15.04 -33.15
CA VAL A 278 -8.85 16.46 -33.43
C VAL A 278 -8.78 16.73 -34.93
N LEU A 279 -9.65 17.59 -35.44
CA LEU A 279 -9.61 18.06 -36.83
C LEU A 279 -8.91 19.43 -36.89
N LEU A 280 -7.72 19.49 -37.45
CA LEU A 280 -6.98 20.73 -37.71
C LEU A 280 -7.16 21.16 -39.15
N VAL A 281 -7.79 22.32 -39.39
CA VAL A 281 -8.01 22.91 -40.71
C VAL A 281 -7.22 24.21 -40.81
N SER A 282 -6.08 24.16 -41.53
CA SER A 282 -5.23 25.33 -41.74
C SER A 282 -5.55 25.99 -43.07
N GLY A 283 -5.83 27.29 -43.04
CA GLY A 283 -6.20 28.09 -44.22
C GLY A 283 -5.06 28.35 -45.19
N GLU A 284 -3.82 28.37 -44.70
CA GLU A 284 -2.61 28.49 -45.49
C GLU A 284 -1.38 27.99 -44.69
N PRO A 285 -0.33 27.51 -45.37
CA PRO A 285 0.90 27.07 -44.72
C PRO A 285 1.61 28.25 -44.01
N HIS A 286 1.84 28.10 -42.71
CA HIS A 286 2.60 29.09 -41.93
C HIS A 286 3.33 28.43 -40.73
N ALA A 287 4.10 29.21 -39.97
CA ALA A 287 4.89 28.66 -38.89
C ALA A 287 4.03 28.13 -37.72
N GLY A 288 2.89 28.75 -37.44
CA GLY A 288 1.94 28.36 -36.38
C GLY A 288 1.26 27.04 -36.64
N GLU A 289 0.90 26.74 -37.93
CA GLU A 289 0.36 25.45 -38.34
C GLU A 289 1.24 24.27 -37.91
N ARG A 290 2.56 24.43 -38.13
CA ARG A 290 3.54 23.39 -37.74
C ARG A 290 3.57 23.17 -36.22
N VAL A 291 3.34 24.22 -35.46
CA VAL A 291 3.28 24.13 -34.01
C VAL A 291 2.07 23.33 -33.57
N TRP A 292 0.88 23.68 -34.05
CA TRP A 292 -0.34 22.92 -33.76
C TRP A 292 -0.20 21.46 -34.20
N ARG A 293 0.24 21.22 -35.40
CA ARG A 293 0.42 19.84 -35.89
C ARG A 293 1.42 19.04 -35.06
N ASN A 294 2.55 19.63 -34.70
CA ASN A 294 3.57 18.91 -33.93
C ASN A 294 3.12 18.68 -32.49
N LEU A 295 2.48 19.65 -31.87
CA LEU A 295 1.89 19.53 -30.53
C LEU A 295 0.89 18.37 -30.47
N LEU A 296 -0.14 18.43 -31.33
CA LEU A 296 -1.20 17.43 -31.32
C LEU A 296 -0.74 16.04 -31.75
N LYS A 297 0.21 15.95 -32.69
CA LYS A 297 0.78 14.68 -33.12
C LYS A 297 1.71 14.04 -32.10
N SER A 298 2.34 14.83 -31.24
CA SER A 298 3.21 14.31 -30.18
C SER A 298 2.44 13.84 -28.95
N ASP A 299 1.16 14.17 -28.86
CA ASP A 299 0.29 13.74 -27.79
C ASP A 299 -0.26 12.32 -28.06
N ALA A 300 0.04 11.39 -27.16
CA ALA A 300 -0.37 9.99 -27.32
C ALA A 300 -1.89 9.79 -27.20
N ALA A 301 -2.57 10.71 -26.51
CA ALA A 301 -4.03 10.69 -26.33
C ALA A 301 -4.80 11.24 -27.54
N VAL A 302 -4.11 11.88 -28.52
CA VAL A 302 -4.73 12.58 -29.65
C VAL A 302 -4.56 11.81 -30.96
N ASP A 303 -5.67 11.63 -31.67
CA ASP A 303 -5.73 11.19 -33.08
C ASP A 303 -5.96 12.40 -33.97
N LEU A 304 -4.93 12.86 -34.64
CA LEU A 304 -4.94 14.09 -35.43
C LEU A 304 -5.30 13.86 -36.90
N VAL A 305 -6.40 14.42 -37.34
CA VAL A 305 -6.75 14.61 -38.75
C VAL A 305 -6.40 16.04 -39.16
N HIS A 306 -5.45 16.20 -40.06
CA HIS A 306 -4.93 17.52 -40.45
C HIS A 306 -5.05 17.79 -41.95
N PHE A 307 -5.64 18.94 -42.31
CA PHE A 307 -5.74 19.44 -43.64
C PHE A 307 -5.21 20.87 -43.74
N THR A 308 -4.29 21.10 -44.71
CA THR A 308 -3.83 22.44 -45.04
C THR A 308 -4.31 22.79 -46.46
N ILE A 309 -4.91 23.96 -46.60
CA ILE A 309 -5.37 24.46 -47.92
C ILE A 309 -4.17 25.01 -48.66
N LEU A 310 -3.56 24.18 -49.49
CA LEU A 310 -2.38 24.52 -50.27
C LEU A 310 -2.71 25.38 -51.51
N ARG A 311 -3.89 25.17 -52.10
CA ARG A 311 -4.34 25.86 -53.29
C ARG A 311 -5.79 26.34 -53.15
N PRO A 312 -6.01 27.64 -53.07
CA PRO A 312 -7.37 28.16 -53.11
C PRO A 312 -8.00 27.95 -54.49
N PRO A 313 -9.34 27.75 -54.56
CA PRO A 313 -10.06 27.51 -55.84
C PRO A 313 -9.87 28.61 -56.87
N GLU A 314 -9.54 29.82 -56.47
CA GLU A 314 -9.36 30.99 -57.34
C GLU A 314 -8.04 30.96 -58.13
N LYS A 315 -7.06 30.12 -57.71
CA LYS A 315 -5.75 30.05 -58.38
C LYS A 315 -5.81 29.12 -59.56
N GLN A 316 -5.98 29.69 -60.78
CA GLN A 316 -5.92 28.97 -62.04
C GLN A 316 -4.46 28.90 -62.56
N ASP A 317 -3.78 27.80 -62.34
CA ASP A 317 -2.41 27.59 -62.78
C ASP A 317 -2.33 26.89 -64.16
N GLY A 318 -3.48 26.76 -64.88
CA GLY A 318 -3.53 26.12 -66.21
C GLY A 318 -3.32 24.60 -66.23
N VAL A 319 -3.16 23.97 -65.07
CA VAL A 319 -3.03 22.50 -64.91
C VAL A 319 -4.38 21.93 -64.45
N PRO A 320 -4.93 20.90 -65.14
CA PRO A 320 -6.14 20.20 -64.69
C PRO A 320 -5.97 19.65 -63.28
N VAL A 321 -7.05 19.67 -62.49
CA VAL A 321 -7.05 19.19 -61.07
C VAL A 321 -6.66 17.71 -61.00
N ASP A 322 -6.98 16.92 -62.00
CA ASP A 322 -6.73 15.48 -62.10
C ASP A 322 -5.24 15.14 -62.30
N GLU A 323 -4.42 16.11 -62.77
CA GLU A 323 -2.98 15.95 -62.92
C GLU A 323 -2.18 16.35 -61.69
N LEU A 324 -2.85 16.96 -60.68
CA LEU A 324 -2.25 17.33 -59.41
C LEU A 324 -2.42 16.16 -58.44
N SER A 325 -1.35 15.54 -58.01
CA SER A 325 -1.32 14.49 -56.97
C SER A 325 -1.75 15.03 -55.57
N LEU A 326 -2.78 15.87 -55.52
CA LEU A 326 -3.33 16.44 -54.30
C LEU A 326 -4.59 15.66 -53.93
N ILE A 327 -4.63 15.20 -52.67
CA ILE A 327 -5.84 14.61 -52.10
C ILE A 327 -6.87 15.74 -51.95
N ALA A 328 -8.04 15.57 -52.60
CA ALA A 328 -9.14 16.51 -52.44
C ALA A 328 -9.59 16.53 -50.94
N PHE A 329 -9.77 17.72 -50.39
CA PHE A 329 -10.26 17.89 -49.01
C PHE A 329 -11.67 17.27 -48.90
N PRO A 330 -11.88 16.20 -48.13
CA PRO A 330 -13.16 15.49 -48.07
C PRO A 330 -14.18 16.21 -47.20
N THR A 331 -14.56 17.41 -47.61
CA THR A 331 -15.39 18.34 -46.81
C THR A 331 -16.72 17.73 -46.41
N ARG A 332 -17.36 16.97 -47.31
CA ARG A 332 -18.64 16.34 -46.99
C ARG A 332 -18.51 15.27 -45.87
N GLU A 333 -17.50 14.43 -46.02
CA GLU A 333 -17.25 13.36 -45.05
C GLU A 333 -16.97 13.95 -43.64
N LEU A 334 -16.11 14.97 -43.58
CA LEU A 334 -15.67 15.55 -42.30
C LEU A 334 -16.73 16.46 -41.63
N PHE A 335 -17.52 17.22 -42.39
CA PHE A 335 -18.42 18.25 -41.82
C PHE A 335 -19.91 17.88 -41.91
N ILE A 336 -20.25 16.71 -42.51
CA ILE A 336 -21.64 16.20 -42.52
C ILE A 336 -21.71 14.80 -41.92
N GLU A 337 -20.85 13.87 -42.40
CA GLU A 337 -21.02 12.45 -42.10
C GLU A 337 -20.34 12.05 -40.80
N LYS A 338 -19.19 12.69 -40.47
CA LYS A 338 -18.33 12.32 -39.34
C LYS A 338 -18.00 13.48 -38.37
N ILE A 339 -18.73 14.57 -38.43
CA ILE A 339 -18.43 15.74 -37.58
C ILE A 339 -18.52 15.40 -36.08
N GLU A 340 -19.45 14.54 -35.71
CA GLU A 340 -19.67 14.10 -34.32
C GLU A 340 -18.60 13.12 -33.81
N GLU A 341 -17.77 12.57 -34.73
CA GLU A 341 -16.66 11.73 -34.33
C GLU A 341 -15.44 12.53 -33.83
N PHE A 342 -15.43 13.86 -34.03
CA PHE A 342 -14.38 14.74 -33.55
C PHE A 342 -14.71 15.33 -32.19
N ASP A 343 -13.70 15.40 -31.31
CA ASP A 343 -13.81 16.07 -30.02
C ASP A 343 -13.45 17.54 -30.09
N LEU A 344 -12.59 17.94 -31.03
CA LEU A 344 -12.13 19.30 -31.24
C LEU A 344 -11.91 19.62 -32.72
N ILE A 345 -12.44 20.76 -33.17
CA ILE A 345 -12.14 21.32 -34.49
C ILE A 345 -11.33 22.60 -34.31
N ILE A 346 -10.16 22.67 -34.93
CA ILE A 346 -9.28 23.85 -34.90
C ILE A 346 -9.28 24.50 -36.30
N PHE A 347 -9.74 25.74 -36.36
CA PHE A 347 -9.57 26.59 -37.53
C PHE A 347 -8.36 27.48 -37.34
N ASP A 348 -7.27 27.16 -38.04
CA ASP A 348 -6.00 27.90 -38.01
C ASP A 348 -5.85 28.77 -39.24
N ARG A 349 -5.88 30.09 -39.07
CA ARG A 349 -5.82 31.07 -40.15
C ARG A 349 -6.77 30.79 -41.34
N TYR A 350 -7.97 30.33 -40.98
CA TYR A 350 -8.96 29.93 -41.98
C TYR A 350 -9.69 31.13 -42.61
N ARG A 351 -9.89 31.09 -43.93
CA ARG A 351 -10.65 32.04 -44.76
C ARG A 351 -11.83 31.38 -45.45
N MET A 352 -12.93 32.12 -45.57
CA MET A 352 -14.11 31.71 -46.34
C MET A 352 -13.85 31.88 -47.85
N ARG A 353 -13.25 30.89 -48.50
CA ARG A 353 -12.93 30.87 -49.93
C ARG A 353 -13.80 29.89 -50.74
N GLY A 354 -15.03 29.61 -50.25
CA GLY A 354 -15.94 28.68 -50.93
C GLY A 354 -15.57 27.22 -50.83
N ILE A 355 -14.56 26.87 -50.02
CA ILE A 355 -14.16 25.47 -49.76
C ILE A 355 -15.17 24.78 -48.83
N LEU A 356 -15.58 25.44 -47.75
CA LEU A 356 -16.66 25.00 -46.90
C LEU A 356 -17.90 25.82 -47.20
N PRO A 357 -19.00 25.22 -47.67
CA PRO A 357 -20.29 25.86 -47.82
C PRO A 357 -20.82 26.37 -46.48
N MET A 358 -21.69 27.41 -46.50
CA MET A 358 -22.28 27.95 -45.25
C MET A 358 -23.03 26.89 -44.46
N SER A 359 -23.71 25.94 -45.10
CA SER A 359 -24.40 24.84 -44.46
C SER A 359 -23.47 23.93 -43.63
N TYR A 360 -22.17 23.75 -44.04
CA TYR A 360 -21.20 22.95 -43.28
C TYR A 360 -20.79 23.72 -42.02
N ILE A 361 -20.68 25.03 -42.12
CA ILE A 361 -20.41 25.86 -40.93
C ILE A 361 -21.63 25.90 -39.96
N GLU A 362 -22.87 25.83 -40.50
CA GLU A 362 -24.07 25.62 -39.66
C GLU A 362 -24.03 24.32 -38.88
N ASN A 363 -23.55 23.25 -39.52
CA ASN A 363 -23.34 21.96 -38.83
C ASN A 363 -22.27 22.07 -37.73
N VAL A 364 -21.20 22.88 -37.95
CA VAL A 364 -20.20 23.13 -36.88
C VAL A 364 -20.86 23.89 -35.69
N VAL A 365 -21.75 24.84 -35.94
CA VAL A 365 -22.51 25.52 -34.87
C VAL A 365 -23.38 24.52 -34.10
N ALA A 366 -24.12 23.68 -34.83
CA ALA A 366 -24.94 22.63 -34.20
C ALA A 366 -24.09 21.61 -33.40
N TYR A 367 -22.97 21.19 -33.94
CA TYR A 367 -21.99 20.33 -33.27
C TYR A 367 -21.50 20.94 -31.95
N VAL A 368 -21.14 22.25 -31.93
CA VAL A 368 -20.73 22.91 -30.68
C VAL A 368 -21.87 22.95 -29.68
N ARG A 369 -23.09 23.34 -30.10
CA ARG A 369 -24.25 23.34 -29.19
C ARG A 369 -24.60 21.98 -28.63
N GLY A 370 -24.34 20.93 -29.42
CA GLY A 370 -24.50 19.52 -29.00
C GLY A 370 -23.38 19.00 -28.10
N GLY A 371 -22.37 19.81 -27.80
CA GLY A 371 -21.27 19.42 -26.91
C GLY A 371 -19.89 19.38 -27.55
N GLY A 372 -19.76 19.56 -28.86
CA GLY A 372 -18.48 19.63 -29.54
C GLY A 372 -17.67 20.89 -29.19
N THR A 373 -16.43 20.98 -29.65
CA THR A 373 -15.56 22.11 -29.31
C THR A 373 -14.87 22.71 -30.54
N VAL A 374 -14.72 24.04 -30.55
CA VAL A 374 -14.10 24.77 -31.64
C VAL A 374 -13.07 25.77 -31.14
N LEU A 375 -11.84 25.68 -31.66
CA LEU A 375 -10.78 26.66 -31.43
C LEU A 375 -10.48 27.42 -32.72
N VAL A 376 -10.50 28.75 -32.67
CA VAL A 376 -10.08 29.63 -33.75
C VAL A 376 -8.70 30.23 -33.40
N ALA A 377 -7.65 29.79 -34.09
CA ALA A 377 -6.35 30.44 -34.07
C ALA A 377 -6.33 31.52 -35.17
N ALA A 378 -6.63 32.78 -34.77
CA ALA A 378 -6.86 33.84 -35.67
C ALA A 378 -5.56 34.43 -36.26
N GLY A 379 -5.55 34.62 -37.55
CA GLY A 379 -4.58 35.42 -38.29
C GLY A 379 -5.20 36.69 -38.88
N PRO A 380 -4.46 37.43 -39.74
CA PRO A 380 -4.95 38.64 -40.37
C PRO A 380 -6.30 38.47 -41.10
N GLU A 381 -6.54 37.24 -41.56
CA GLU A 381 -7.76 36.83 -42.25
C GLU A 381 -9.02 36.95 -41.42
N TYR A 382 -8.91 36.85 -40.08
CA TYR A 382 -10.03 36.97 -39.16
C TYR A 382 -10.63 38.39 -39.17
N GLY A 383 -9.80 39.41 -39.46
CA GLY A 383 -10.23 40.82 -39.66
C GLY A 383 -10.66 41.14 -41.11
N ALA A 384 -10.52 40.22 -42.08
CA ALA A 384 -10.77 40.49 -43.46
C ALA A 384 -12.24 40.33 -43.90
N VAL A 385 -12.56 40.68 -45.15
CA VAL A 385 -13.92 40.59 -45.72
C VAL A 385 -14.41 39.14 -45.80
N ASP A 386 -13.48 38.21 -46.00
CA ASP A 386 -13.66 36.74 -46.07
C ASP A 386 -13.42 36.04 -44.71
N SER A 387 -13.60 36.76 -43.63
CA SER A 387 -13.47 36.28 -42.26
C SER A 387 -14.44 35.13 -41.94
N LEU A 388 -13.95 34.16 -41.15
CA LEU A 388 -14.78 33.11 -40.55
C LEU A 388 -15.92 33.71 -39.67
N TYR A 389 -15.71 34.87 -39.02
CA TYR A 389 -16.70 35.57 -38.28
C TYR A 389 -17.93 35.99 -39.12
N ARG A 390 -17.78 36.16 -40.45
CA ARG A 390 -18.87 36.47 -41.39
C ARG A 390 -19.68 35.25 -41.83
N SER A 391 -19.54 34.17 -41.17
CA SER A 391 -20.28 32.91 -41.35
C SER A 391 -21.25 32.66 -40.17
N PRO A 392 -22.09 31.62 -40.20
CA PRO A 392 -22.93 31.22 -39.09
C PRO A 392 -22.19 31.04 -37.76
N LEU A 393 -20.88 30.80 -37.79
CA LEU A 393 -20.03 30.64 -36.60
C LEU A 393 -20.05 31.88 -35.69
N ALA A 394 -20.31 33.07 -36.24
CA ALA A 394 -20.46 34.29 -35.44
C ALA A 394 -21.47 34.20 -34.29
N GLN A 395 -22.43 33.25 -34.36
CA GLN A 395 -23.43 33.05 -33.30
C GLN A 395 -22.84 32.48 -32.01
N ILE A 396 -21.65 31.86 -32.09
CA ILE A 396 -21.03 31.19 -30.95
C ILE A 396 -19.62 31.72 -30.63
N LEU A 397 -19.07 32.58 -31.50
CA LEU A 397 -17.74 33.15 -31.27
C LEU A 397 -17.78 34.23 -30.19
N PRO A 398 -16.86 34.19 -29.19
CA PRO A 398 -16.87 35.15 -28.07
C PRO A 398 -16.36 36.55 -28.42
N VAL A 399 -15.78 36.73 -29.61
CA VAL A 399 -15.19 37.99 -30.04
C VAL A 399 -15.53 38.33 -31.49
N ALA A 400 -15.73 39.60 -31.78
CA ALA A 400 -15.94 40.14 -33.13
C ALA A 400 -14.69 40.88 -33.62
N PRO A 401 -14.20 40.67 -34.87
CA PRO A 401 -13.10 41.46 -35.40
C PRO A 401 -13.51 42.86 -35.79
N THR A 402 -12.68 43.87 -35.43
CA THR A 402 -12.91 45.29 -35.84
C THR A 402 -12.36 45.60 -37.21
N ALA A 403 -11.89 44.63 -37.97
CA ALA A 403 -11.21 44.73 -39.22
C ALA A 403 -9.80 45.42 -39.18
N GLN A 404 -9.26 45.58 -37.98
CA GLN A 404 -7.91 46.09 -37.78
C GLN A 404 -6.94 44.98 -37.34
N VAL A 405 -5.72 45.05 -37.86
CA VAL A 405 -4.59 44.20 -37.45
C VAL A 405 -3.54 45.08 -36.82
N VAL A 406 -3.19 44.83 -35.57
CA VAL A 406 -2.15 45.56 -34.84
C VAL A 406 -0.81 44.88 -35.10
N GLU A 407 0.08 45.54 -35.85
CA GLU A 407 1.43 45.06 -36.16
C GLU A 407 2.46 45.86 -35.35
N GLU A 408 2.47 45.65 -34.02
CA GLU A 408 3.44 46.22 -33.08
C GLU A 408 3.97 45.14 -32.13
N GLY A 409 5.18 45.34 -31.61
CA GLY A 409 5.75 44.41 -30.65
C GLY A 409 5.13 44.60 -29.27
N PHE A 410 4.46 43.57 -28.74
CA PHE A 410 3.85 43.56 -27.43
C PHE A 410 4.18 42.29 -26.66
N ARG A 411 4.06 42.33 -25.34
CA ARG A 411 4.16 41.16 -24.49
C ARG A 411 2.76 40.72 -24.10
N PRO A 412 2.37 39.46 -24.39
CA PRO A 412 1.14 38.93 -23.82
C PRO A 412 1.15 38.96 -22.30
N ALA A 413 0.00 39.27 -21.70
CA ALA A 413 -0.15 39.33 -20.24
C ALA A 413 -1.38 38.55 -19.79
N LEU A 414 -1.36 37.98 -18.59
CA LEU A 414 -2.52 37.34 -17.99
C LEU A 414 -3.46 38.39 -17.35
N THR A 415 -4.73 38.14 -17.47
CA THR A 415 -5.75 38.86 -16.68
C THR A 415 -5.80 38.31 -15.25
N GLU A 416 -6.52 39.00 -14.34
CA GLU A 416 -6.79 38.45 -13.00
C GLU A 416 -7.48 37.09 -13.06
N LEU A 417 -8.45 36.95 -13.99
CA LEU A 417 -9.10 35.66 -14.24
C LEU A 417 -8.15 34.63 -14.84
N GLY A 418 -7.27 35.03 -15.76
CA GLY A 418 -6.26 34.16 -16.36
C GLY A 418 -5.27 33.60 -15.35
N ARG A 419 -4.96 34.31 -14.26
CA ARG A 419 -4.12 33.77 -13.19
C ARG A 419 -4.81 32.68 -12.37
N ARG A 420 -6.13 32.64 -12.36
CA ARG A 420 -6.93 31.63 -11.65
C ARG A 420 -7.36 30.47 -12.55
N HIS A 421 -7.43 30.70 -13.88
CA HIS A 421 -7.95 29.73 -14.81
C HIS A 421 -6.92 28.59 -15.08
N PRO A 422 -7.32 27.30 -15.04
CA PRO A 422 -6.41 26.15 -15.17
C PRO A 422 -5.60 26.12 -16.46
N VAL A 423 -6.10 26.72 -17.54
CA VAL A 423 -5.36 26.84 -18.82
C VAL A 423 -4.12 27.72 -18.68
N THR A 424 -4.18 28.75 -17.85
CA THR A 424 -3.12 29.78 -17.76
C THR A 424 -2.51 29.93 -16.36
N GLU A 425 -3.05 29.27 -15.35
CA GLU A 425 -2.53 29.26 -13.97
C GLU A 425 -1.04 28.90 -13.93
N GLY A 426 -0.23 29.66 -13.18
CA GLY A 426 1.18 29.38 -12.95
C GLY A 426 2.10 29.62 -14.15
N LEU A 427 1.62 30.00 -15.32
CA LEU A 427 2.49 30.23 -16.49
C LEU A 427 3.46 31.42 -16.29
N GLU A 428 3.12 32.40 -15.44
CA GLU A 428 4.00 33.54 -15.14
C GLU A 428 5.17 33.12 -14.22
N GLU A 429 5.04 32.08 -13.42
CA GLU A 429 6.09 31.61 -12.50
C GLU A 429 7.31 31.04 -13.25
N ALA A 430 7.09 30.50 -14.42
CA ALA A 430 8.14 29.98 -15.31
C ALA A 430 8.69 31.02 -16.27
N ALA A 431 8.32 32.32 -16.12
CA ALA A 431 8.77 33.38 -17.01
C ALA A 431 10.28 33.64 -16.84
N PRO A 432 11.05 33.84 -17.92
CA PRO A 432 12.44 34.23 -17.85
C PRO A 432 12.58 35.62 -17.20
N GLU A 433 13.78 35.93 -16.67
CA GLU A 433 14.10 37.28 -16.21
C GLU A 433 13.83 38.31 -17.32
N GLY A 434 12.92 39.25 -17.11
CA GLY A 434 12.48 40.23 -18.12
C GLY A 434 11.13 39.89 -18.77
N GLY A 435 10.45 38.84 -18.34
CA GLY A 435 9.12 38.44 -18.83
C GLY A 435 9.16 37.66 -20.15
N TRP A 436 7.99 37.33 -20.66
CA TRP A 436 7.86 36.58 -21.91
C TRP A 436 8.33 37.37 -23.13
N GLY A 437 8.80 36.67 -24.17
CA GLY A 437 9.17 37.26 -25.45
C GLY A 437 7.97 37.90 -26.15
N ARG A 438 8.25 38.96 -26.95
CA ARG A 438 7.21 39.71 -27.65
C ARG A 438 6.60 38.94 -28.81
N TRP A 439 5.30 39.18 -29.03
CA TRP A 439 4.62 38.91 -30.30
C TRP A 439 4.54 40.21 -31.10
N PHE A 440 4.31 40.16 -32.40
CA PHE A 440 4.38 41.28 -33.31
C PHE A 440 3.08 41.46 -34.13
N ARG A 441 2.04 40.68 -33.81
CA ARG A 441 0.77 40.78 -34.50
C ARG A 441 -0.35 40.36 -33.54
N ALA A 442 -1.38 41.16 -33.45
CA ALA A 442 -2.64 40.83 -32.83
C ALA A 442 -3.79 41.27 -33.74
N ILE A 443 -4.85 40.52 -33.76
CA ILE A 443 -6.10 40.90 -34.40
C ILE A 443 -6.89 41.70 -33.40
N GLU A 444 -7.27 42.94 -33.78
CA GLU A 444 -8.12 43.73 -32.92
C GLU A 444 -9.53 43.15 -32.92
N VAL A 445 -10.01 42.81 -31.73
CA VAL A 445 -11.32 42.17 -31.51
C VAL A 445 -12.07 42.89 -30.40
N GLU A 446 -13.38 42.96 -30.56
CA GLU A 446 -14.31 43.39 -29.54
C GLU A 446 -14.80 42.17 -28.76
N HIS A 447 -14.78 42.23 -27.46
CA HIS A 447 -15.28 41.17 -26.57
C HIS A 447 -16.83 41.20 -26.57
N LEU A 448 -17.43 40.07 -26.86
CA LEU A 448 -18.89 39.89 -26.87
C LEU A 448 -19.36 39.07 -25.66
N ASP A 449 -18.66 37.99 -25.37
CA ASP A 449 -19.03 37.03 -24.32
C ASP A 449 -17.83 36.22 -23.87
N GLY A 450 -17.97 35.43 -22.80
CA GLY A 450 -16.93 34.54 -22.32
C GLY A 450 -15.86 35.18 -21.44
N GLN A 451 -14.75 34.49 -21.25
CA GLN A 451 -13.70 34.81 -20.30
C GLN A 451 -12.43 35.24 -21.02
N ILE A 452 -11.95 36.45 -20.74
CA ILE A 452 -10.65 36.92 -21.27
C ILE A 452 -9.55 36.43 -20.33
N LEU A 453 -8.71 35.48 -20.78
CA LEU A 453 -7.59 34.97 -19.99
C LEU A 453 -6.28 35.72 -20.24
N MET A 454 -6.08 36.17 -21.47
CA MET A 454 -4.87 36.92 -21.84
C MET A 454 -5.22 38.18 -22.61
N THR A 455 -4.41 39.22 -22.41
CA THR A 455 -4.45 40.44 -23.15
C THR A 455 -3.21 40.69 -23.99
N GLY A 456 -3.38 41.44 -25.07
CA GLY A 456 -2.33 41.81 -26.01
C GLY A 456 -2.02 43.29 -25.95
N PRO A 457 -1.71 43.94 -27.13
CA PRO A 457 -1.41 45.36 -27.18
C PRO A 457 -2.63 46.18 -26.73
N ARG A 458 -2.40 47.24 -25.96
CA ARG A 458 -3.47 48.18 -25.49
C ARG A 458 -4.58 47.48 -24.70
N ASP A 459 -4.25 46.38 -23.97
CA ASP A 459 -5.18 45.55 -23.21
C ASP A 459 -6.29 44.91 -24.05
N LEU A 460 -6.09 44.78 -25.38
CA LEU A 460 -7.03 44.08 -26.25
C LEU A 460 -7.10 42.58 -25.91
N PRO A 461 -8.29 41.97 -26.02
CA PRO A 461 -8.43 40.53 -25.79
C PRO A 461 -7.53 39.70 -26.73
N LEU A 462 -6.74 38.78 -26.15
CA LEU A 462 -5.80 37.92 -26.89
C LEU A 462 -6.21 36.46 -26.87
N LEU A 463 -6.56 35.92 -25.69
CA LEU A 463 -7.13 34.59 -25.54
C LEU A 463 -8.46 34.73 -24.81
N VAL A 464 -9.51 34.28 -25.47
CA VAL A 464 -10.87 34.29 -24.95
C VAL A 464 -11.50 32.92 -25.05
N LEU A 465 -12.02 32.43 -23.93
CA LEU A 465 -12.72 31.18 -23.82
C LEU A 465 -14.21 31.40 -23.54
N ASN A 466 -15.05 30.53 -24.10
CA ASN A 466 -16.49 30.58 -23.84
C ASN A 466 -17.09 29.17 -23.78
N ARG A 467 -18.16 29.05 -22.98
CA ARG A 467 -19.02 27.87 -22.97
C ARG A 467 -20.32 28.21 -23.70
N VAL A 468 -20.66 27.39 -24.67
CA VAL A 468 -21.86 27.60 -25.52
C VAL A 468 -22.71 26.33 -25.40
N ASP A 469 -23.85 26.45 -24.72
CA ASP A 469 -24.68 25.29 -24.36
C ASP A 469 -23.84 24.18 -23.68
N GLN A 470 -23.67 23.03 -24.33
CA GLN A 470 -22.85 21.95 -23.83
C GLN A 470 -21.40 21.94 -24.38
N GLY A 471 -21.12 22.83 -25.34
CA GLY A 471 -19.82 22.90 -26.02
C GLY A 471 -18.92 24.01 -25.49
N ARG A 472 -17.71 24.09 -26.10
CA ARG A 472 -16.70 25.09 -25.77
C ARG A 472 -16.18 25.76 -27.02
N VAL A 473 -15.93 27.05 -26.93
CA VAL A 473 -15.34 27.84 -28.00
C VAL A 473 -14.16 28.64 -27.46
N ALA A 474 -13.05 28.64 -28.19
CA ALA A 474 -11.90 29.48 -27.87
C ALA A 474 -11.45 30.28 -29.07
N VAL A 475 -11.01 31.52 -28.84
CA VAL A 475 -10.35 32.34 -29.84
C VAL A 475 -9.01 32.84 -29.31
N LEU A 476 -7.93 32.50 -30.05
CA LEU A 476 -6.63 33.09 -29.86
C LEU A 476 -6.42 34.15 -30.95
N ALA A 477 -6.46 35.44 -30.59
CA ALA A 477 -6.45 36.56 -31.51
C ALA A 477 -5.04 36.93 -32.03
N SER A 478 -4.19 35.91 -32.22
CA SER A 478 -2.85 36.05 -32.79
C SER A 478 -2.35 34.72 -33.34
N ASP A 479 -1.64 34.76 -34.46
CA ASP A 479 -0.94 33.63 -35.07
C ASP A 479 0.55 33.55 -34.66
N HIS A 480 1.01 34.37 -33.68
CA HIS A 480 2.43 34.54 -33.34
C HIS A 480 2.90 33.69 -32.13
N ALA A 481 2.08 32.84 -31.57
CA ALA A 481 2.49 31.96 -30.46
C ALA A 481 3.74 31.12 -30.76
N TRP A 482 4.00 30.80 -32.03
CA TRP A 482 5.17 30.04 -32.48
C TRP A 482 6.51 30.73 -32.19
N LEU A 483 6.54 32.07 -32.01
CA LEU A 483 7.75 32.82 -31.65
C LEU A 483 8.30 32.38 -30.31
N TRP A 484 7.44 32.08 -29.35
CA TRP A 484 7.83 31.59 -28.04
C TRP A 484 8.55 30.24 -28.13
N GLY A 485 8.02 29.30 -28.93
CA GLY A 485 8.64 28.01 -29.15
C GLY A 485 9.99 28.06 -29.85
N ARG A 486 10.31 29.19 -30.52
CA ARG A 486 11.60 29.46 -31.12
C ARG A 486 12.60 30.16 -30.18
N GLY A 487 12.19 30.45 -28.94
CA GLY A 487 12.99 31.14 -27.94
C GLY A 487 13.23 32.62 -28.28
N TYR A 488 12.39 33.22 -29.10
CA TYR A 488 12.56 34.63 -29.46
C TYR A 488 12.41 35.54 -28.24
N GLU A 489 13.40 36.45 -28.03
CA GLU A 489 13.49 37.31 -26.84
C GLU A 489 13.31 36.57 -25.50
N GLY A 490 13.84 35.37 -25.39
CA GLY A 490 13.71 34.52 -24.20
C GLY A 490 12.54 33.52 -24.28
N GLY A 491 11.67 33.63 -25.30
CA GLY A 491 10.55 32.73 -25.49
C GLY A 491 9.40 32.95 -24.50
N GLY A 492 8.64 31.90 -24.27
CA GLY A 492 7.48 31.89 -23.37
C GLY A 492 6.88 30.50 -23.25
N PRO A 493 5.84 30.29 -22.46
CA PRO A 493 5.26 28.99 -22.14
C PRO A 493 4.35 28.46 -23.26
N GLN A 494 4.79 28.52 -24.52
CA GLN A 494 3.98 28.15 -25.68
C GLN A 494 3.44 26.73 -25.58
N LEU A 495 4.32 25.77 -25.32
CA LEU A 495 3.97 24.36 -25.31
C LEU A 495 2.88 24.10 -24.25
N GLU A 496 3.11 24.61 -23.05
CA GLU A 496 2.22 24.39 -21.92
C GLU A 496 0.87 25.11 -22.14
N LEU A 497 0.89 26.36 -22.60
CA LEU A 497 -0.32 27.12 -22.92
C LEU A 497 -1.19 26.42 -23.97
N LEU A 498 -0.59 26.03 -25.10
CA LEU A 498 -1.35 25.44 -26.19
C LEU A 498 -1.81 24.01 -25.86
N ARG A 499 -1.01 23.27 -25.09
CA ARG A 499 -1.38 21.94 -24.59
C ARG A 499 -2.58 22.04 -23.66
N ARG A 500 -2.50 22.86 -22.60
CA ARG A 500 -3.61 23.06 -21.66
C ARG A 500 -4.86 23.60 -22.36
N LEU A 501 -4.70 24.52 -23.32
CA LEU A 501 -5.82 25.01 -24.12
C LEU A 501 -6.49 23.88 -24.90
N ALA A 502 -5.72 23.04 -25.62
CA ALA A 502 -6.26 21.91 -26.34
C ALA A 502 -6.97 20.92 -25.41
N HIS A 503 -6.35 20.55 -24.30
CA HIS A 503 -6.93 19.61 -23.32
C HIS A 503 -8.17 20.19 -22.59
N TRP A 504 -8.19 21.51 -22.31
CA TRP A 504 -9.40 22.15 -21.82
C TRP A 504 -10.53 22.08 -22.84
N MET A 505 -10.24 22.35 -24.14
CA MET A 505 -11.20 22.16 -25.21
C MET A 505 -11.70 20.71 -25.30
N LEU A 506 -10.84 19.74 -25.06
CA LEU A 506 -11.17 18.32 -25.01
C LEU A 506 -11.89 17.88 -23.72
N LYS A 507 -12.26 18.85 -22.86
CA LYS A 507 -13.01 18.65 -21.60
C LYS A 507 -12.34 17.71 -20.61
N GLU A 508 -11.01 17.84 -20.45
CA GLU A 508 -10.33 17.09 -19.41
C GLU A 508 -10.73 17.55 -18.02
N PRO A 509 -11.10 16.60 -17.12
CA PRO A 509 -11.60 16.93 -15.77
C PRO A 509 -10.61 17.71 -14.92
N GLU A 510 -9.31 17.51 -15.10
CA GLU A 510 -8.26 18.21 -14.37
C GLU A 510 -8.17 19.70 -14.71
N LEU A 511 -8.72 20.11 -15.85
CA LEU A 511 -8.74 21.48 -16.35
C LEU A 511 -10.11 22.16 -16.22
N GLU A 512 -11.04 21.56 -15.50
CA GLU A 512 -12.31 22.21 -15.16
C GLU A 512 -12.09 23.40 -14.19
N GLU A 513 -12.89 24.45 -14.33
CA GLU A 513 -12.76 25.68 -13.57
C GLU A 513 -13.24 25.54 -12.13
N GLU A 514 -14.27 24.71 -11.91
CA GLU A 514 -14.84 24.44 -10.59
C GLU A 514 -14.67 22.96 -10.28
N THR A 515 -13.73 22.63 -9.40
CA THR A 515 -13.44 21.22 -9.03
C THR A 515 -13.23 21.08 -7.53
N LEU A 516 -13.68 19.95 -7.00
CA LEU A 516 -13.34 19.45 -5.68
C LEU A 516 -12.67 18.09 -5.88
N THR A 517 -11.39 18.00 -5.51
CA THR A 517 -10.61 16.76 -5.65
C THR A 517 -9.98 16.39 -4.33
N ALA A 518 -9.69 15.10 -4.18
CA ALA A 518 -8.98 14.59 -3.01
C ALA A 518 -7.97 13.53 -3.43
N ALA A 519 -6.87 13.46 -2.70
CA ALA A 519 -5.83 12.46 -2.88
C ALA A 519 -5.39 11.93 -1.52
N VAL A 520 -5.18 10.60 -1.42
CA VAL A 520 -4.79 9.92 -0.19
C VAL A 520 -3.32 9.50 -0.26
N ARG A 521 -2.59 9.71 0.84
CA ARG A 521 -1.25 9.13 1.07
C ARG A 521 -1.18 8.62 2.51
N GLY A 522 -1.25 7.30 2.66
CA GLY A 522 -1.45 6.69 3.97
C GLY A 522 -2.79 7.13 4.55
N GLU A 523 -2.79 7.73 5.73
CA GLU A 523 -3.97 8.30 6.37
C GLU A 523 -4.16 9.80 6.09
N ALA A 524 -3.23 10.43 5.38
CA ALA A 524 -3.31 11.85 5.04
C ALA A 524 -4.17 12.07 3.79
N LEU A 525 -5.26 12.81 3.94
CA LEU A 525 -6.18 13.23 2.90
C LEU A 525 -5.87 14.67 2.48
N THR A 526 -5.33 14.85 1.28
CA THR A 526 -5.11 16.16 0.67
C THR A 526 -6.36 16.55 -0.12
N ILE A 527 -7.06 17.60 0.32
CA ILE A 527 -8.28 18.10 -0.29
C ILE A 527 -7.95 19.37 -1.05
N THR A 528 -8.26 19.40 -2.34
CA THR A 528 -8.00 20.55 -3.23
C THR A 528 -9.31 21.04 -3.83
N ARG A 529 -9.59 22.34 -3.71
CA ARG A 529 -10.70 23.03 -4.31
C ARG A 529 -10.18 24.07 -5.29
N ARG A 530 -10.64 24.02 -6.55
CA ARG A 530 -10.40 25.07 -7.54
C ARG A 530 -11.68 25.85 -7.75
N SER A 531 -11.60 27.18 -7.76
CA SER A 531 -12.73 28.07 -8.02
C SER A 531 -12.31 29.32 -8.77
N MET A 532 -13.15 29.73 -9.73
CA MET A 532 -12.98 30.99 -10.47
C MET A 532 -13.62 32.19 -9.75
N LEU A 533 -14.33 31.97 -8.68
CA LEU A 533 -14.96 33.06 -7.90
C LEU A 533 -13.89 33.98 -7.30
N GLU A 534 -14.24 35.25 -7.15
CA GLU A 534 -13.37 36.23 -6.48
C GLU A 534 -13.38 36.06 -4.96
N GLU A 535 -14.52 35.62 -4.43
CA GLU A 535 -14.66 35.31 -3.00
C GLU A 535 -14.16 33.87 -2.73
N PRO A 536 -13.45 33.64 -1.59
CA PRO A 536 -13.06 32.30 -1.20
C PRO A 536 -14.27 31.38 -1.13
N PRO A 537 -14.15 30.13 -1.62
CA PRO A 537 -15.22 29.17 -1.44
C PRO A 537 -15.39 28.88 0.06
N GLY A 538 -16.62 28.61 0.50
CA GLY A 538 -16.89 28.23 1.89
C GLY A 538 -16.20 26.92 2.32
N PRO A 539 -16.41 26.48 3.57
CA PRO A 539 -15.84 25.24 4.05
C PRO A 539 -16.31 24.02 3.24
N VAL A 540 -15.48 23.00 3.19
CA VAL A 540 -15.85 21.69 2.65
C VAL A 540 -16.39 20.83 3.78
N THR A 541 -17.56 20.26 3.58
CA THR A 541 -18.17 19.31 4.50
C THR A 541 -17.58 17.92 4.21
N LEU A 542 -16.96 17.33 5.22
CA LEU A 542 -16.41 15.97 5.16
C LEU A 542 -17.26 15.07 6.04
N THR A 543 -17.81 14.00 5.47
CA THR A 543 -18.53 12.95 6.18
C THR A 543 -17.62 11.71 6.27
N ALA A 544 -17.32 11.27 7.49
CA ALA A 544 -16.50 10.09 7.77
C ALA A 544 -17.31 8.78 7.63
N PRO A 545 -16.65 7.60 7.61
CA PRO A 545 -17.32 6.30 7.49
C PRO A 545 -18.32 5.99 8.61
N ASP A 546 -18.11 6.55 9.81
CA ASP A 546 -19.02 6.42 10.96
C ASP A 546 -20.18 7.42 10.94
N GLY A 547 -20.30 8.24 9.89
CA GLY A 547 -21.30 9.29 9.76
C GLY A 547 -20.94 10.61 10.47
N THR A 548 -19.76 10.72 11.09
CA THR A 548 -19.29 11.98 11.69
C THR A 548 -19.06 13.02 10.62
N VAL A 549 -19.63 14.21 10.80
CA VAL A 549 -19.52 15.34 9.88
C VAL A 549 -18.54 16.37 10.44
N THR A 550 -17.58 16.77 9.61
CA THR A 550 -16.56 17.77 9.94
C THR A 550 -16.53 18.86 8.85
N GLU A 551 -16.53 20.11 9.24
CA GLU A 551 -16.32 21.22 8.31
C GLU A 551 -14.83 21.58 8.26
N LEU A 552 -14.28 21.67 7.05
CA LEU A 552 -12.87 21.95 6.81
C LEU A 552 -12.72 23.25 6.02
N ASP A 553 -12.00 24.19 6.60
CA ASP A 553 -11.57 25.41 5.90
C ASP A 553 -10.34 25.10 5.04
N LEU A 554 -10.37 25.52 3.79
CA LEU A 554 -9.27 25.36 2.86
C LEU A 554 -8.55 26.70 2.67
N PRO A 555 -7.28 26.85 3.12
CA PRO A 555 -6.48 28.03 2.85
C PRO A 555 -6.14 28.14 1.36
N GLN A 556 -6.05 29.37 0.86
CA GLN A 556 -5.61 29.62 -0.51
C GLN A 556 -4.09 29.38 -0.64
N VAL A 557 -3.70 28.49 -1.55
CA VAL A 557 -2.29 28.17 -1.86
C VAL A 557 -1.79 28.89 -3.11
N SER A 558 -2.67 29.16 -4.07
CA SER A 558 -2.43 29.98 -5.25
C SER A 558 -3.73 30.63 -5.70
N PRO A 559 -3.71 31.64 -6.61
CA PRO A 559 -4.93 32.25 -7.10
C PRO A 559 -5.90 31.20 -7.65
N GLY A 560 -7.13 31.16 -7.09
CA GLY A 560 -8.18 30.18 -7.45
C GLY A 560 -8.00 28.76 -6.96
N ARG A 561 -6.92 28.45 -6.23
CA ARG A 561 -6.66 27.12 -5.66
C ARG A 561 -6.56 27.17 -4.14
N TYR A 562 -7.34 26.30 -3.52
CA TYR A 562 -7.44 26.16 -2.07
C TYR A 562 -7.14 24.72 -1.70
N GLU A 563 -6.33 24.50 -0.66
CA GLU A 563 -5.88 23.15 -0.32
C GLU A 563 -5.70 23.00 1.19
N THR A 564 -6.08 21.85 1.72
CA THR A 564 -5.78 21.45 3.10
C THR A 564 -5.39 20.00 3.16
N VAL A 565 -4.59 19.65 4.17
CA VAL A 565 -4.24 18.27 4.48
C VAL A 565 -4.89 17.90 5.81
N TRP A 566 -5.71 16.88 5.78
CA TRP A 566 -6.43 16.39 6.95
C TRP A 566 -6.04 14.95 7.23
N GLN A 567 -5.86 14.59 8.52
CA GLN A 567 -5.53 13.23 8.92
C GLN A 567 -6.82 12.46 9.19
N ALA A 568 -7.01 11.36 8.49
CA ALA A 568 -8.16 10.50 8.65
C ALA A 568 -8.04 9.71 9.96
N PRO A 569 -9.00 9.82 10.89
CA PRO A 569 -8.95 9.10 12.17
C PRO A 569 -9.26 7.61 12.03
N MET A 570 -9.82 7.19 10.90
CA MET A 570 -10.20 5.80 10.64
C MET A 570 -10.10 5.47 9.15
N LEU A 571 -9.96 4.21 8.84
CA LEU A 571 -10.01 3.70 7.48
C LEU A 571 -11.46 3.62 6.98
N GLY A 572 -11.68 3.80 5.68
CA GLY A 572 -12.98 3.70 5.06
C GLY A 572 -13.27 4.78 4.03
N LEU A 573 -14.55 4.96 3.71
CA LEU A 573 -15.01 5.90 2.69
C LEU A 573 -15.35 7.26 3.30
N TYR A 574 -14.76 8.30 2.73
CA TYR A 574 -15.01 9.68 3.08
C TYR A 574 -15.75 10.39 1.95
N ARG A 575 -16.79 11.13 2.28
CA ARG A 575 -17.55 11.95 1.35
C ARG A 575 -17.25 13.42 1.60
N LEU A 576 -16.84 14.10 0.56
CA LEU A 576 -16.56 15.54 0.54
C LEU A 576 -17.66 16.25 -0.24
N GLU A 577 -18.23 17.30 0.32
CA GLU A 577 -19.30 18.08 -0.32
C GLU A 577 -19.06 19.58 -0.17
N GLN A 578 -19.32 20.33 -1.24
CA GLN A 578 -19.34 21.78 -1.20
C GLN A 578 -20.26 22.33 -2.32
N GLY A 579 -21.40 22.89 -1.96
CA GLY A 579 -22.42 23.30 -2.93
C GLY A 579 -22.90 22.12 -3.76
N ASP A 580 -22.77 22.21 -5.08
CA ASP A 580 -23.17 21.15 -6.02
C ASP A 580 -22.02 20.14 -6.29
N LEU A 581 -20.85 20.36 -5.70
CA LEU A 581 -19.70 19.47 -5.88
C LEU A 581 -19.67 18.43 -4.77
N ALA A 582 -19.61 17.18 -5.18
CA ALA A 582 -19.43 16.05 -4.27
C ALA A 582 -18.29 15.15 -4.77
N ARG A 583 -17.51 14.61 -3.82
CA ARG A 583 -16.45 13.67 -4.11
C ARG A 583 -16.39 12.59 -3.03
N VAL A 584 -16.23 11.35 -3.44
CA VAL A 584 -15.99 10.23 -2.54
C VAL A 584 -14.56 9.76 -2.70
N ILE A 585 -13.92 9.41 -1.58
CA ILE A 585 -12.56 8.89 -1.57
C ILE A 585 -12.41 7.82 -0.50
N ALA A 586 -11.67 6.75 -0.81
CA ALA A 586 -11.33 5.70 0.14
C ALA A 586 -9.98 6.01 0.80
N VAL A 587 -9.93 5.91 2.12
CA VAL A 587 -8.71 5.94 2.92
C VAL A 587 -8.44 4.53 3.41
N GLY A 588 -7.35 3.92 2.94
CA GLY A 588 -7.06 2.51 3.17
C GLY A 588 -7.99 1.54 2.41
N PRO A 589 -7.94 0.25 2.72
CA PRO A 589 -8.87 -0.72 2.19
C PRO A 589 -10.30 -0.47 2.72
N SER A 590 -11.29 -0.82 1.92
CA SER A 590 -12.71 -0.63 2.29
C SER A 590 -13.14 -1.47 3.50
N ALA A 591 -12.49 -2.61 3.74
CA ALA A 591 -12.60 -3.40 4.96
C ALA A 591 -11.19 -3.61 5.54
N PRO A 592 -10.92 -3.19 6.79
CA PRO A 592 -9.66 -3.49 7.45
C PRO A 592 -9.42 -5.01 7.50
N ARG A 593 -8.16 -5.41 7.39
CA ARG A 593 -7.75 -6.82 7.27
C ARG A 593 -8.28 -7.72 8.36
N GLU A 594 -8.42 -7.18 9.57
CA GLU A 594 -8.98 -7.87 10.75
C GLU A 594 -10.45 -8.28 10.58
N PHE A 595 -11.19 -7.61 9.70
CA PHE A 595 -12.62 -7.89 9.47
C PHE A 595 -12.89 -8.65 8.16
N VAL A 596 -11.86 -8.94 7.37
CA VAL A 596 -12.02 -9.69 6.10
C VAL A 596 -12.48 -11.13 6.37
N GLU A 597 -11.93 -11.77 7.40
CA GLU A 597 -12.31 -13.14 7.81
C GLU A 597 -12.55 -13.19 9.32
N PRO A 598 -13.71 -12.71 9.81
CA PRO A 598 -13.94 -12.54 11.24
C PRO A 598 -14.26 -13.85 11.99
N ILE A 599 -14.51 -14.97 11.28
CA ILE A 599 -14.81 -16.25 11.92
C ILE A 599 -13.55 -16.85 12.55
N ALA A 600 -13.60 -17.13 13.86
CA ALA A 600 -12.49 -17.73 14.58
C ALA A 600 -12.13 -19.12 14.05
N SER A 601 -10.84 -19.35 13.77
CA SER A 601 -10.34 -20.61 13.25
C SER A 601 -8.94 -20.93 13.75
N GLY A 602 -8.75 -22.10 14.32
CA GLY A 602 -7.44 -22.62 14.70
C GLY A 602 -6.72 -23.41 13.59
N ALA A 603 -7.31 -23.55 12.41
CA ALA A 603 -6.81 -24.42 11.35
C ALA A 603 -5.39 -24.08 10.91
N ASP A 604 -5.06 -22.81 10.82
CA ASP A 604 -3.75 -22.33 10.37
C ASP A 604 -2.66 -22.49 11.45
N LEU A 605 -3.03 -22.46 12.74
CA LEU A 605 -2.12 -22.59 13.88
C LEU A 605 -1.98 -24.04 14.36
N GLU A 606 -2.94 -24.93 14.06
CA GLU A 606 -2.93 -26.31 14.50
C GLU A 606 -1.66 -27.08 14.09
N PRO A 607 -1.14 -26.97 12.85
CA PRO A 607 0.11 -27.65 12.47
C PRO A 607 1.32 -27.20 13.31
N LEU A 608 1.39 -25.91 13.65
CA LEU A 608 2.47 -25.32 14.46
C LEU A 608 2.37 -25.79 15.92
N ALA A 609 1.16 -25.74 16.47
CA ALA A 609 0.90 -26.21 17.84
C ALA A 609 1.19 -27.72 17.98
N ALA A 610 0.73 -28.54 17.03
CA ALA A 610 0.99 -29.99 17.00
C ALA A 610 2.48 -30.32 16.85
N ALA A 611 3.23 -29.59 16.04
CA ALA A 611 4.68 -29.78 15.87
C ALA A 611 5.47 -29.58 17.17
N THR A 612 4.94 -28.80 18.11
CA THR A 612 5.51 -28.54 19.43
C THR A 612 4.92 -29.43 20.53
N LEU A 613 4.09 -30.42 20.20
CA LEU A 613 3.33 -31.27 21.11
C LEU A 613 2.27 -30.52 21.95
N GLY A 614 1.92 -29.32 21.55
CA GLY A 614 0.80 -28.54 22.07
C GLY A 614 -0.47 -28.76 21.27
N GLY A 615 -1.37 -27.79 21.28
CA GLY A 615 -2.59 -27.89 20.51
C GLY A 615 -3.50 -26.65 20.59
N VAL A 616 -4.69 -26.76 20.02
CA VAL A 616 -5.70 -25.71 19.94
C VAL A 616 -6.89 -26.08 20.80
N THR A 617 -7.38 -25.13 21.61
CA THR A 617 -8.57 -25.30 22.48
C THR A 617 -9.46 -24.09 22.31
N ARG A 618 -10.78 -24.33 22.17
CA ARG A 618 -11.77 -23.24 22.15
C ARG A 618 -12.16 -22.84 23.56
N LEU A 619 -12.21 -21.56 23.83
CA LEU A 619 -12.65 -21.02 25.13
C LEU A 619 -14.15 -21.21 25.37
N GLU A 620 -14.94 -21.37 24.30
CA GLU A 620 -16.37 -21.73 24.39
C GLU A 620 -16.59 -23.06 25.13
N ASP A 621 -15.68 -24.02 24.98
CA ASP A 621 -15.74 -25.33 25.67
C ASP A 621 -15.34 -25.24 27.15
N GLY A 622 -14.92 -24.08 27.61
CA GLY A 622 -14.39 -23.79 28.93
C GLY A 622 -12.91 -23.49 28.95
N ILE A 623 -12.45 -22.75 29.94
CA ILE A 623 -11.04 -22.43 30.12
C ILE A 623 -10.31 -23.70 30.62
N PRO A 624 -9.25 -24.17 29.92
CA PRO A 624 -8.56 -25.39 30.29
C PRO A 624 -7.65 -25.19 31.52
N ASP A 625 -7.56 -26.23 32.39
CA ASP A 625 -6.57 -26.29 33.48
C ASP A 625 -5.14 -26.30 32.93
N ILE A 626 -4.18 -25.70 33.64
CA ILE A 626 -2.74 -25.77 33.24
C ILE A 626 -2.03 -26.84 34.10
N ARG A 627 -1.39 -27.80 33.42
CA ARG A 627 -0.69 -28.91 34.08
C ARG A 627 0.75 -29.02 33.62
N THR A 628 1.61 -29.54 34.50
CA THR A 628 2.97 -29.89 34.16
C THR A 628 3.02 -31.23 33.42
N VAL A 629 3.72 -31.29 32.29
CA VAL A 629 3.86 -32.47 31.45
C VAL A 629 5.35 -32.75 31.22
N SER A 630 5.74 -34.01 31.29
CA SER A 630 7.12 -34.41 31.05
C SER A 630 7.51 -34.18 29.58
N GLU A 631 8.77 -33.83 29.35
CA GLU A 631 9.32 -33.59 28.02
C GLU A 631 9.06 -34.77 27.07
N GLY A 632 8.70 -34.46 25.80
CA GLY A 632 8.41 -35.44 24.73
C GLY A 632 7.00 -36.04 24.80
N ARG A 633 6.14 -35.61 25.70
CA ARG A 633 4.73 -36.06 25.73
C ARG A 633 3.81 -35.01 25.19
N PRO A 634 2.67 -35.37 24.55
CA PRO A 634 1.66 -34.41 24.16
C PRO A 634 1.17 -33.59 25.38
N ALA A 635 1.17 -32.26 25.20
CA ALA A 635 0.86 -31.33 26.28
C ALA A 635 -0.58 -30.78 26.14
N ILE A 636 -1.49 -31.52 25.57
CA ILE A 636 -2.90 -31.18 25.41
C ILE A 636 -3.78 -32.38 25.74
N GLY A 637 -4.95 -32.12 26.31
CA GLY A 637 -5.99 -33.10 26.58
C GLY A 637 -7.33 -32.46 26.83
N ARG A 638 -8.36 -33.27 27.07
CA ARG A 638 -9.71 -32.76 27.27
C ARG A 638 -9.81 -31.89 28.53
N GLY A 639 -10.03 -30.60 28.36
CA GLY A 639 -10.17 -29.61 29.45
C GLY A 639 -8.86 -29.26 30.15
N TRP A 640 -7.68 -29.55 29.56
CA TRP A 640 -6.39 -29.15 30.09
C TRP A 640 -5.35 -28.94 29.01
N ILE A 641 -4.41 -28.02 29.29
CA ILE A 641 -3.21 -27.75 28.51
C ILE A 641 -1.97 -27.97 29.37
N GLY A 642 -0.83 -28.23 28.74
CA GLY A 642 0.39 -28.56 29.45
C GLY A 642 1.53 -27.59 29.22
N VAL A 643 2.36 -27.42 30.27
CA VAL A 643 3.66 -26.80 30.20
C VAL A 643 4.73 -27.81 30.59
N THR A 644 5.92 -27.73 30.01
CA THR A 644 7.01 -28.69 30.24
C THR A 644 8.07 -28.06 31.14
N PRO A 645 8.18 -28.46 32.43
CA PRO A 645 9.21 -27.94 33.34
C PRO A 645 10.60 -28.15 32.75
N ARG A 646 11.45 -27.16 32.85
CA ARG A 646 12.81 -27.15 32.26
C ARG A 646 13.88 -27.52 33.26
N GLU A 647 13.55 -27.47 34.54
CA GLU A 647 14.52 -27.78 35.63
C GLU A 647 15.84 -26.98 35.48
N ALA A 648 15.76 -25.77 34.98
CA ALA A 648 16.89 -24.88 34.79
C ALA A 648 17.50 -24.54 36.15
N TYR A 649 18.77 -24.47 36.27
CA TYR A 649 19.46 -24.12 37.52
C TYR A 649 20.67 -23.22 37.23
N LEU A 650 21.00 -22.42 38.22
CA LEU A 650 22.23 -21.66 38.29
C LEU A 650 23.16 -22.32 39.30
N THR A 651 24.37 -22.68 38.90
CA THR A 651 25.41 -23.15 39.83
C THR A 651 25.90 -21.92 40.61
N THR A 652 25.57 -21.85 41.89
CA THR A 652 25.92 -20.73 42.78
C THR A 652 27.28 -20.88 43.41
N ASP A 653 27.69 -22.14 43.71
CA ASP A 653 29.02 -22.44 44.25
C ASP A 653 29.49 -23.80 43.77
N VAL A 654 30.79 -23.91 43.57
CA VAL A 654 31.46 -25.18 43.21
C VAL A 654 32.58 -25.37 44.20
N THR A 655 32.38 -26.29 45.15
CA THR A 655 33.43 -26.64 46.08
C THR A 655 34.10 -27.95 45.62
N VAL A 656 35.41 -27.92 45.53
CA VAL A 656 36.20 -29.08 45.17
C VAL A 656 37.03 -29.53 46.38
N SER A 657 36.67 -30.67 46.97
CA SER A 657 37.38 -31.24 48.08
C SER A 657 38.15 -32.48 47.65
N THR A 658 39.43 -32.58 47.99
CA THR A 658 40.26 -33.76 47.69
C THR A 658 39.80 -34.95 48.50
N LEU A 659 39.60 -36.13 47.89
CA LEU A 659 39.18 -37.35 48.55
C LEU A 659 40.12 -37.75 49.72
N LEU A 660 41.41 -37.60 49.49
CA LEU A 660 42.45 -37.79 50.49
C LEU A 660 43.54 -36.74 50.28
N PRO A 661 44.08 -36.15 51.38
CA PRO A 661 45.19 -35.23 51.24
C PRO A 661 46.43 -35.93 50.68
N ALA A 662 47.28 -35.23 49.95
CA ALA A 662 48.45 -35.79 49.27
C ALA A 662 49.38 -36.57 50.18
N TRP A 663 49.53 -36.14 51.44
CA TRP A 663 50.35 -36.85 52.47
C TRP A 663 49.76 -38.22 52.81
N ALA A 664 48.42 -38.38 52.80
CA ALA A 664 47.79 -39.71 53.11
C ALA A 664 47.99 -40.68 51.99
N TRP A 665 47.92 -40.24 50.69
CA TRP A 665 48.31 -41.08 49.54
C TRP A 665 49.75 -41.49 49.59
N LEU A 666 50.68 -40.61 49.99
CA LEU A 666 52.08 -40.89 50.16
C LEU A 666 52.36 -41.90 51.26
N LEU A 667 51.69 -41.74 52.43
CA LEU A 667 51.78 -42.73 53.53
C LEU A 667 51.26 -44.10 53.13
N LEU A 668 50.13 -44.14 52.40
CA LEU A 668 49.57 -45.37 51.86
C LEU A 668 50.58 -46.05 50.90
N ALA A 669 51.15 -45.33 49.98
CA ALA A 669 52.15 -45.85 49.01
C ALA A 669 53.39 -46.27 49.72
N ALA A 670 53.90 -45.50 50.69
CA ALA A 670 55.10 -45.86 51.48
C ALA A 670 54.86 -47.13 52.36
N GLY A 671 53.70 -47.20 53.04
CA GLY A 671 53.29 -48.36 53.83
C GLY A 671 53.18 -49.62 52.98
N LEU A 672 52.58 -49.55 51.81
CA LEU A 672 52.49 -50.65 50.85
C LEU A 672 53.87 -51.07 50.32
N ALA A 673 54.77 -50.12 50.07
CA ALA A 673 56.15 -50.40 49.64
C ALA A 673 56.96 -51.10 50.76
N ILE A 674 56.81 -50.62 52.01
CA ILE A 674 57.45 -51.28 53.17
C ILE A 674 56.88 -52.68 53.38
N ALA A 675 55.57 -52.88 53.29
CA ALA A 675 54.90 -54.14 53.40
C ALA A 675 55.39 -55.13 52.30
N ALA A 676 55.58 -54.65 51.06
CA ALA A 676 56.14 -55.43 49.96
C ALA A 676 57.53 -55.94 50.29
N TRP A 677 58.36 -55.04 50.86
CA TRP A 677 59.77 -55.45 51.25
C TRP A 677 59.76 -56.43 52.41
N LEU A 678 58.90 -56.27 53.42
CA LEU A 678 58.78 -57.26 54.53
C LEU A 678 58.27 -58.61 54.06
N VAL A 679 57.33 -58.69 53.14
CA VAL A 679 56.83 -59.97 52.55
C VAL A 679 57.92 -60.64 51.78
N GLU A 680 58.72 -59.89 51.08
CA GLU A 680 59.88 -60.44 50.34
C GLU A 680 61.00 -60.99 51.25
N GLY A 681 61.32 -60.19 52.28
CA GLY A 681 62.33 -60.61 53.27
C GLY A 681 61.95 -61.89 54.06
N ARG A 682 60.61 -62.08 54.31
CA ARG A 682 60.12 -63.31 54.95
C ARG A 682 60.21 -64.58 54.03
N LYS A 683 60.15 -64.44 52.73
CA LYS A 683 60.29 -65.51 51.76
C LYS A 683 61.77 -65.85 51.50
N GLY A 684 62.69 -64.86 51.61
CA GLY A 684 64.15 -65.11 51.47
C GLY A 684 64.77 -65.79 52.69
N GLY A 685 64.13 -65.83 53.86
CA GLY A 685 64.62 -66.52 55.10
C GLY A 685 64.20 -67.99 55.24
N LYS A 686 63.58 -68.62 54.23
CA LYS A 686 63.24 -70.05 54.19
C LYS A 686 64.05 -70.86 53.17
N ALA A 687 65.06 -70.25 52.60
CA ALA A 687 65.97 -70.92 51.68
C ALA A 687 67.41 -70.75 52.17
N VAL A 688 67.71 -71.27 53.41
CA VAL A 688 69.00 -71.66 53.94
C VAL A 688 68.76 -72.85 54.81
#